data_06f7e5befb9669b66bc1ecdd4742978a
#
_entry.id   06f7e5befb9669b66bc1ecdd4742978a
#
_cell.length_a   1.000
_cell.length_b   1.000
_cell.length_c   1.000
_cell.angle_alpha   90.00
_cell.angle_beta   90.00
_cell.angle_gamma   90.00
#
_symmetry.space_group_name_H-M   'P 1'
#
loop_
_entity.id
_entity.type
_entity.pdbx_description
1 polymer ?
#
loop_
_entity_poly.entity_id
_entity_poly.type
_entity_poly.pdbx_seq_one_letter_code
_entity_poly.pdbx_strand_id
1 'polypeptide(L)'
;MKRKLRGLKRTDIQLDFDLYRVPVPIPGVAGDELSVVDIHPPGVNRTMVFIHGYAGCAETWEHQINHFSREFRVVAPDLRGHGQSDAPFTRYTMRELVADLFAISQHLELPEQFVLVGHSFGGSICVEYANVHPEQIERLVLIATAGEYPLRRTASLAYHIPTAMLQPLWSYRPRWNAELHVMKRMAVNNMTQWQGWSLMRAIQVPTLVITGERDTYFPRYAFVDVGRIIPGAEVVDVGASKHKVQLERHQAVNRAIERFVEDTERRATWREVEKPPDSEAGRPWLKLYSKGTPPTVPIPRRPLHEFLESAAEALPRRAATVFYGQRLTYARLNQLANQIGQILHGLGVQPGDRVMILLPNMPEHVAAFFGILKIGGVAVLPHADATAADVARQAQETGAIALITLHALDDLAGELRNQSDVRDVLLVDLTRDAAGAEHAMVQRLWPPAETQAPEASQPASISPGRSLRELLRDAPFDAPRTEVSSDDAAAIVYTSGVTGPARGVRLSHANLAANTLQVRHWIPDLRYGEETFLTVLPLCHAYGMTMAMTLPIAVGATMLLLPQSDLTEILHNIFSFKPTFFPGTPDMFAAITRAPNIRSYGLSSIRACISGAAPLPVEVQEAFEKLTQARLMEGYGLTEASPVTHANPPDRGDRSGSIGVPLPNTDARVVDRHTGEELPPGAVGELLVKGPQVMMGYADNGADVDADGWLATGDLVIMDPDGFFQFIGRTGDVIEKNGHEIYPRDVEEVLYEHSRVQEAAVVGVPGAAGSQRVKAFVVLRTGTTLSVEELCEHCRRRLDDDAVPDEIEFRTDLPRTALGQVLTQALGSQG
;
A
#
# COMPACT_ATOMS: atom_id res chain seq x y z
N MET A 1 21.93 13.61 -12.26
CA MET A 1 21.65 12.33 -12.94
C MET A 1 22.04 11.23 -11.96
N LYS A 2 21.13 10.85 -11.04
CA LYS A 2 21.36 9.86 -9.99
C LYS A 2 21.59 8.48 -10.63
N ARG A 3 22.74 7.87 -10.34
CA ARG A 3 23.19 6.61 -10.95
C ARG A 3 22.49 5.42 -10.28
N LYS A 4 21.74 4.64 -11.06
CA LYS A 4 21.19 3.34 -10.65
C LYS A 4 22.29 2.37 -10.23
N LEU A 5 22.10 1.71 -9.09
CA LEU A 5 22.78 0.49 -8.69
C LEU A 5 22.63 -0.59 -9.78
N ARG A 6 23.60 -0.71 -10.68
CA ARG A 6 23.67 -1.82 -11.63
C ARG A 6 24.47 -2.95 -11.00
N GLY A 7 23.79 -3.99 -10.55
CA GLY A 7 24.46 -5.26 -10.20
C GLY A 7 24.00 -6.02 -8.99
N LEU A 8 23.13 -5.48 -8.15
CA LEU A 8 22.38 -6.31 -7.19
C LEU A 8 21.11 -6.78 -7.89
N LYS A 9 20.95 -8.09 -8.09
CA LYS A 9 19.65 -8.65 -8.41
C LYS A 9 18.79 -8.37 -7.19
N ARG A 10 17.76 -7.54 -7.32
CA ARG A 10 16.72 -7.34 -6.32
C ARG A 10 15.84 -8.61 -6.28
N THR A 11 16.39 -9.70 -5.81
CA THR A 11 15.67 -10.91 -5.47
C THR A 11 15.45 -10.82 -3.96
N ASP A 12 14.20 -10.80 -3.53
CA ASP A 12 13.76 -10.90 -2.13
C ASP A 12 13.81 -9.61 -1.27
N ILE A 13 13.87 -8.41 -1.86
CA ILE A 13 13.69 -7.18 -1.08
C ILE A 13 12.21 -7.01 -0.78
N GLN A 14 11.81 -7.23 0.49
CA GLN A 14 10.45 -6.98 0.96
C GLN A 14 10.15 -5.48 1.10
N LEU A 15 11.17 -4.67 1.44
CA LEU A 15 11.05 -3.22 1.61
C LEU A 15 11.66 -2.48 0.43
N ASP A 16 10.97 -1.47 -0.06
CA ASP A 16 11.50 -0.50 -1.02
C ASP A 16 12.09 0.67 -0.23
N PHE A 17 13.42 0.70 -0.11
CA PHE A 17 14.12 1.67 0.73
C PHE A 17 13.91 3.11 0.27
N ASP A 18 13.62 3.32 -1.02
CA ASP A 18 13.39 4.66 -1.55
C ASP A 18 12.14 5.31 -0.92
N LEU A 19 11.17 4.51 -0.45
CA LEU A 19 9.99 5.00 0.27
C LEU A 19 10.28 5.47 1.71
N TYR A 20 11.44 5.06 2.28
CA TYR A 20 11.82 5.36 3.67
C TYR A 20 12.98 6.35 3.76
N ARG A 21 13.36 7.00 2.66
CA ARG A 21 14.45 7.96 2.65
C ARG A 21 14.00 9.31 3.18
N VAL A 22 14.77 9.85 4.11
CA VAL A 22 14.58 11.16 4.73
C VAL A 22 15.81 12.02 4.42
N PRO A 23 15.66 13.26 3.95
CA PRO A 23 16.76 14.17 3.79
C PRO A 23 17.24 14.70 5.14
N VAL A 24 18.55 14.75 5.35
CA VAL A 24 19.17 15.31 6.56
C VAL A 24 20.21 16.35 6.11
N PRO A 25 20.12 17.63 6.55
CA PRO A 25 21.06 18.66 6.15
C PRO A 25 22.51 18.32 6.50
N ILE A 26 23.44 18.51 5.55
CA ILE A 26 24.88 18.30 5.79
C ILE A 26 25.45 19.44 6.65
N PRO A 27 26.04 19.15 7.81
CA PRO A 27 26.59 20.17 8.68
C PRO A 27 27.62 21.05 7.99
N GLY A 28 27.40 22.36 8.06
CA GLY A 28 28.34 23.36 7.49
C GLY A 28 28.31 23.51 5.97
N VAL A 29 27.34 22.86 5.31
CA VAL A 29 27.13 22.98 3.87
C VAL A 29 25.70 23.41 3.60
N ALA A 30 25.50 24.57 2.99
CA ALA A 30 24.17 25.11 2.74
C ALA A 30 23.56 24.45 1.48
N GLY A 31 22.36 23.87 1.64
CA GLY A 31 21.57 23.37 0.54
C GLY A 31 21.89 21.94 0.10
N ASP A 32 22.90 21.28 0.69
CA ASP A 32 23.20 19.88 0.42
C ASP A 32 22.71 18.97 1.56
N GLU A 33 22.24 17.77 1.24
CA GLU A 33 21.58 16.86 2.14
C GLU A 33 22.15 15.43 2.08
N LEU A 34 22.08 14.73 3.19
CA LEU A 34 22.26 13.28 3.26
C LEU A 34 20.93 12.59 2.96
N SER A 35 20.96 11.52 2.23
CA SER A 35 19.82 10.63 2.06
C SER A 35 19.89 9.48 3.06
N VAL A 36 18.96 9.42 3.99
CA VAL A 36 18.95 8.45 5.08
C VAL A 36 17.74 7.55 4.99
N VAL A 37 17.94 6.25 4.95
CA VAL A 37 16.83 5.29 5.12
C VAL A 37 16.48 5.25 6.61
N ASP A 38 15.27 5.65 6.96
CA ASP A 38 14.74 5.60 8.32
C ASP A 38 13.46 4.77 8.36
N ILE A 39 13.54 3.59 8.92
CA ILE A 39 12.43 2.66 9.04
C ILE A 39 12.06 2.53 10.50
N HIS A 40 10.93 3.09 10.89
CA HIS A 40 10.47 3.13 12.26
C HIS A 40 9.16 2.34 12.42
N PRO A 41 9.22 1.05 12.81
CA PRO A 41 8.02 0.26 13.06
C PRO A 41 7.24 0.81 14.26
N PRO A 42 5.91 0.72 14.27
CA PRO A 42 5.10 1.17 15.39
C PRO A 42 5.45 0.46 16.70
N GLY A 43 5.53 1.21 17.80
CA GLY A 43 5.77 0.67 19.13
C GLY A 43 7.19 0.19 19.42
N VAL A 44 8.13 0.45 18.52
CA VAL A 44 9.54 0.08 18.69
C VAL A 44 10.34 1.26 19.21
N ASN A 45 11.02 1.06 20.36
CA ASN A 45 11.83 2.10 21.01
C ASN A 45 13.35 1.89 20.86
N ARG A 46 13.80 0.74 20.35
CA ARG A 46 15.22 0.44 20.15
C ARG A 46 15.63 0.79 18.73
N THR A 47 16.81 1.36 18.57
CA THR A 47 17.31 1.82 17.27
C THR A 47 18.62 1.13 16.90
N MET A 48 18.76 0.73 15.64
CA MET A 48 20.01 0.30 15.01
C MET A 48 20.41 1.27 13.92
N VAL A 49 21.66 1.71 13.91
CA VAL A 49 22.22 2.59 12.90
C VAL A 49 23.29 1.83 12.12
N PHE A 50 23.14 1.75 10.80
CA PHE A 50 24.02 0.96 9.91
C PHE A 50 24.86 1.86 9.01
N ILE A 51 26.17 1.86 9.17
CA ILE A 51 27.11 2.70 8.43
C ILE A 51 27.86 1.86 7.40
N HIS A 52 27.64 2.14 6.10
CA HIS A 52 28.25 1.40 5.01
C HIS A 52 29.74 1.72 4.82
N GLY A 53 30.45 0.83 4.16
CA GLY A 53 31.88 0.99 3.87
C GLY A 53 32.16 1.91 2.68
N TYR A 54 33.45 2.14 2.42
CA TYR A 54 33.95 2.91 1.30
C TYR A 54 33.34 2.45 -0.04
N ALA A 55 32.82 3.39 -0.82
CA ALA A 55 32.08 3.15 -2.07
C ALA A 55 30.78 2.31 -1.92
N GLY A 56 30.26 2.17 -0.70
CA GLY A 56 28.98 1.54 -0.42
C GLY A 56 27.81 2.51 -0.53
N CYS A 57 26.67 2.06 -0.03
CA CYS A 57 25.41 2.81 0.11
C CYS A 57 24.49 2.05 1.08
N ALA A 58 23.36 2.61 1.46
CA ALA A 58 22.40 2.00 2.38
C ALA A 58 21.97 0.59 1.92
N GLU A 59 21.81 0.37 0.62
CA GLU A 59 21.39 -0.92 0.05
C GLU A 59 22.42 -2.04 0.28
N THR A 60 23.65 -1.73 0.68
CA THR A 60 24.62 -2.78 1.10
C THR A 60 24.20 -3.48 2.39
N TRP A 61 23.19 -2.94 3.08
CA TRP A 61 22.60 -3.46 4.30
C TRP A 61 21.21 -4.10 4.08
N GLU A 62 20.84 -4.40 2.82
CA GLU A 62 19.48 -4.88 2.49
C GLU A 62 19.02 -6.05 3.38
N HIS A 63 19.87 -7.03 3.63
CA HIS A 63 19.52 -8.19 4.45
C HIS A 63 19.37 -7.85 5.94
N GLN A 64 20.18 -6.94 6.46
CA GLN A 64 20.12 -6.47 7.83
C GLN A 64 18.92 -5.58 8.03
N ILE A 65 18.70 -4.63 7.12
CA ILE A 65 17.54 -3.72 7.18
C ILE A 65 16.24 -4.51 7.19
N ASN A 66 16.05 -5.44 6.22
CA ASN A 66 14.84 -6.26 6.15
C ASN A 66 14.65 -7.18 7.37
N HIS A 67 15.75 -7.58 8.00
CA HIS A 67 15.70 -8.47 9.15
C HIS A 67 15.38 -7.72 10.45
N PHE A 68 16.14 -6.65 10.74
CA PHE A 68 16.04 -5.92 12.00
C PHE A 68 14.91 -4.88 12.04
N SER A 69 14.41 -4.41 10.90
CA SER A 69 13.29 -3.47 10.87
C SER A 69 11.96 -4.03 11.40
N ARG A 70 11.93 -5.28 11.82
CA ARG A 70 10.78 -5.90 12.47
C ARG A 70 10.72 -5.59 13.97
N GLU A 71 11.88 -5.37 14.60
CA GLU A 71 12.02 -5.25 16.06
C GLU A 71 12.79 -4.00 16.48
N PHE A 72 13.39 -3.30 15.51
CA PHE A 72 14.20 -2.09 15.72
C PHE A 72 13.78 -1.01 14.74
N ARG A 73 13.85 0.26 15.19
CA ARG A 73 13.99 1.35 14.24
C ARG A 73 15.35 1.19 13.56
N VAL A 74 15.35 1.16 12.23
CA VAL A 74 16.57 0.99 11.45
C VAL A 74 16.89 2.27 10.70
N VAL A 75 18.09 2.79 10.93
CA VAL A 75 18.61 3.99 10.28
C VAL A 75 19.84 3.62 9.48
N ALA A 76 19.82 3.87 8.17
CA ALA A 76 20.96 3.57 7.28
C ALA A 76 21.20 4.74 6.32
N PRO A 77 22.14 5.65 6.65
CA PRO A 77 22.49 6.76 5.78
C PRO A 77 23.31 6.30 4.58
N ASP A 78 23.13 6.96 3.45
CA ASP A 78 24.19 7.11 2.47
C ASP A 78 25.16 8.18 3.00
N LEU A 79 26.42 7.85 3.16
CA LEU A 79 27.44 8.82 3.56
C LEU A 79 27.52 9.96 2.55
N ARG A 80 27.94 11.18 2.97
CA ARG A 80 28.14 12.29 2.02
C ARG A 80 28.88 11.86 0.78
N GLY A 81 28.37 12.21 -0.40
CA GLY A 81 28.93 11.84 -1.69
C GLY A 81 28.73 10.40 -2.12
N HIS A 82 27.98 9.61 -1.38
CA HIS A 82 27.64 8.22 -1.70
C HIS A 82 26.14 8.05 -1.95
N GLY A 83 25.78 6.98 -2.69
CA GLY A 83 24.40 6.59 -2.93
C GLY A 83 23.55 7.73 -3.48
N GLN A 84 22.53 8.14 -2.72
CA GLN A 84 21.63 9.23 -3.06
C GLN A 84 21.93 10.54 -2.29
N SER A 85 22.92 10.55 -1.38
CA SER A 85 23.37 11.77 -0.70
C SER A 85 24.10 12.69 -1.65
N ASP A 86 23.97 14.00 -1.38
CA ASP A 86 24.71 15.02 -2.13
C ASP A 86 26.23 14.91 -1.95
N ALA A 87 26.96 15.40 -2.93
CA ALA A 87 28.41 15.28 -3.00
C ALA A 87 29.08 16.66 -2.90
N PRO A 88 29.02 17.32 -1.74
CA PRO A 88 29.59 18.66 -1.55
C PRO A 88 31.10 18.68 -1.78
N PHE A 89 31.61 19.83 -2.20
CA PHE A 89 33.03 19.97 -2.44
C PHE A 89 33.80 20.28 -1.14
N THR A 90 33.72 19.34 -0.16
CA THR A 90 34.41 19.42 1.15
C THR A 90 35.68 18.58 1.16
N ARG A 91 36.33 18.47 2.34
CA ARG A 91 37.54 17.66 2.49
C ARG A 91 37.24 16.17 2.71
N TYR A 92 36.05 15.82 3.14
CA TYR A 92 35.66 14.44 3.51
C TYR A 92 36.53 13.83 4.62
N THR A 93 36.86 14.66 5.63
CA THR A 93 37.66 14.22 6.80
C THR A 93 36.81 13.34 7.74
N MET A 94 37.47 12.54 8.57
CA MET A 94 36.78 11.73 9.60
C MET A 94 35.91 12.60 10.50
N ARG A 95 36.38 13.82 10.85
CA ARG A 95 35.61 14.79 11.64
C ARG A 95 34.30 15.20 10.97
N GLU A 96 34.30 15.39 9.65
CA GLU A 96 33.08 15.73 8.90
C GLU A 96 32.11 14.53 8.86
N LEU A 97 32.62 13.31 8.70
CA LEU A 97 31.79 12.08 8.67
C LEU A 97 31.18 11.76 10.05
N VAL A 98 31.91 12.02 11.14
CA VAL A 98 31.38 11.90 12.51
C VAL A 98 30.32 12.98 12.78
N ALA A 99 30.55 14.20 12.30
CA ALA A 99 29.57 15.29 12.44
C ALA A 99 28.28 14.99 11.65
N ASP A 100 28.37 14.33 10.50
CA ASP A 100 27.20 13.88 9.75
C ASP A 100 26.36 12.88 10.56
N LEU A 101 27.02 11.89 11.17
CA LEU A 101 26.32 10.91 12.00
C LEU A 101 25.66 11.55 13.22
N PHE A 102 26.32 12.52 13.84
CA PHE A 102 25.74 13.30 14.93
C PHE A 102 24.54 14.14 14.45
N ALA A 103 24.62 14.77 13.28
CA ALA A 103 23.51 15.51 12.69
C ALA A 103 22.31 14.60 12.40
N ILE A 104 22.56 13.39 11.91
CA ILE A 104 21.51 12.38 11.70
C ILE A 104 20.84 12.03 13.04
N SER A 105 21.62 11.79 14.11
CA SER A 105 21.05 11.45 15.42
C SER A 105 20.16 12.56 15.99
N GLN A 106 20.53 13.81 15.77
CA GLN A 106 19.76 14.99 16.22
C GLN A 106 18.53 15.24 15.33
N HIS A 107 18.69 15.19 14.01
CA HIS A 107 17.62 15.51 13.07
C HIS A 107 16.48 14.48 13.11
N LEU A 108 16.84 13.20 13.25
CA LEU A 108 15.88 12.10 13.34
C LEU A 108 15.42 11.82 14.78
N GLU A 109 15.85 12.65 15.75
CA GLU A 109 15.52 12.48 17.17
C GLU A 109 15.73 11.02 17.63
N LEU A 110 16.95 10.49 17.41
CA LEU A 110 17.27 9.14 17.85
C LEU A 110 17.24 9.06 19.38
N PRO A 111 16.95 7.87 19.96
CA PRO A 111 16.99 7.71 21.42
C PRO A 111 18.38 8.00 21.97
N GLU A 112 18.45 8.27 23.29
CA GLU A 112 19.71 8.59 23.97
C GLU A 112 20.81 7.56 23.70
N GLN A 113 20.43 6.29 23.51
CA GLN A 113 21.36 5.22 23.16
C GLN A 113 20.81 4.36 22.03
N PHE A 114 21.70 3.98 21.12
CA PHE A 114 21.37 3.11 19.99
C PHE A 114 22.49 2.12 19.68
N VAL A 115 22.16 1.05 18.98
CA VAL A 115 23.15 0.08 18.47
C VAL A 115 23.78 0.65 17.20
N LEU A 116 25.10 0.80 17.18
CA LEU A 116 25.83 1.32 16.03
C LEU A 116 26.58 0.20 15.32
N VAL A 117 26.31 -0.01 14.03
CA VAL A 117 26.84 -1.09 13.20
C VAL A 117 27.60 -0.52 12.03
N GLY A 118 28.88 -0.85 11.89
CA GLY A 118 29.71 -0.37 10.81
C GLY A 118 30.40 -1.49 10.02
N HIS A 119 30.41 -1.32 8.69
CA HIS A 119 31.12 -2.23 7.79
C HIS A 119 32.37 -1.57 7.23
N SER A 120 33.52 -2.26 7.31
CA SER A 120 34.78 -1.80 6.69
C SER A 120 35.13 -0.37 7.13
N PHE A 121 35.26 0.58 6.20
CA PHE A 121 35.54 1.99 6.51
C PHE A 121 34.40 2.64 7.32
N GLY A 122 33.13 2.22 7.15
CA GLY A 122 32.03 2.64 8.01
C GLY A 122 32.25 2.25 9.47
N GLY A 123 32.89 1.11 9.71
CA GLY A 123 33.32 0.73 11.07
C GLY A 123 34.35 1.67 11.67
N SER A 124 35.27 2.24 10.87
CA SER A 124 36.21 3.26 11.36
C SER A 124 35.49 4.55 11.78
N ILE A 125 34.45 4.96 11.02
CA ILE A 125 33.59 6.07 11.42
C ILE A 125 32.89 5.76 12.75
N CYS A 126 32.40 4.53 12.92
CA CYS A 126 31.78 4.08 14.16
C CYS A 126 32.76 4.08 15.34
N VAL A 127 34.02 3.69 15.13
CA VAL A 127 35.08 3.76 16.17
C VAL A 127 35.35 5.20 16.58
N GLU A 128 35.47 6.12 15.65
CA GLU A 128 35.64 7.55 15.96
C GLU A 128 34.43 8.10 16.70
N TYR A 129 33.23 7.77 16.23
CA TYR A 129 31.98 8.22 16.86
C TYR A 129 31.84 7.70 18.29
N ALA A 130 32.15 6.42 18.53
CA ALA A 130 32.10 5.82 19.86
C ALA A 130 33.13 6.40 20.84
N ASN A 131 34.22 7.00 20.35
CA ASN A 131 35.18 7.73 21.20
C ASN A 131 34.74 9.17 21.48
N VAL A 132 33.97 9.80 20.57
CA VAL A 132 33.49 11.18 20.73
C VAL A 132 32.16 11.22 21.49
N HIS A 133 31.27 10.28 21.26
CA HIS A 133 29.91 10.19 21.79
C HIS A 133 29.62 8.80 22.40
N PRO A 134 30.44 8.32 23.35
CA PRO A 134 30.24 7.00 23.95
C PRO A 134 28.90 6.86 24.68
N GLU A 135 28.35 7.97 25.18
CA GLU A 135 27.06 8.03 25.87
C GLU A 135 25.87 7.67 24.97
N GLN A 136 25.99 7.86 23.66
CA GLN A 136 24.94 7.55 22.68
C GLN A 136 24.99 6.11 22.19
N ILE A 137 25.99 5.33 22.55
CA ILE A 137 26.18 3.98 22.01
C ILE A 137 25.79 2.92 23.03
N GLU A 138 24.70 2.22 22.75
CA GLU A 138 24.27 1.04 23.51
C GLU A 138 25.25 -0.12 23.29
N ARG A 139 25.53 -0.41 22.02
CA ARG A 139 26.43 -1.48 21.58
C ARG A 139 27.08 -1.10 20.26
N LEU A 140 28.30 -1.53 20.06
CA LEU A 140 29.05 -1.32 18.83
C LEU A 140 29.27 -2.65 18.11
N VAL A 141 28.96 -2.69 16.81
CA VAL A 141 29.21 -3.85 15.95
C VAL A 141 30.12 -3.45 14.79
N LEU A 142 31.27 -4.10 14.68
CA LEU A 142 32.26 -3.85 13.65
C LEU A 142 32.36 -5.05 12.73
N ILE A 143 32.00 -4.90 11.45
CA ILE A 143 32.01 -5.98 10.45
C ILE A 143 33.13 -5.73 9.43
N ALA A 144 34.06 -6.64 9.30
CA ALA A 144 35.20 -6.53 8.40
C ALA A 144 35.89 -5.14 8.50
N THR A 145 35.96 -4.59 9.71
CA THR A 145 36.59 -3.28 9.99
C THR A 145 38.07 -3.51 10.22
N ALA A 146 38.90 -2.69 9.63
CA ALA A 146 40.35 -2.74 9.80
C ALA A 146 40.82 -1.67 10.79
N GLY A 147 41.87 -1.95 11.54
CA GLY A 147 42.52 -0.99 12.44
C GLY A 147 43.37 0.07 11.68
N GLU A 148 43.74 -0.24 10.44
CA GLU A 148 44.46 0.64 9.51
C GLU A 148 44.21 0.16 8.07
N TYR A 149 44.45 1.01 7.09
CA TYR A 149 44.23 0.70 5.67
C TYR A 149 45.56 0.72 4.88
N PRO A 150 46.38 -0.34 4.92
CA PRO A 150 47.65 -0.39 4.23
C PRO A 150 47.46 -0.53 2.71
N LEU A 151 47.35 0.60 2.03
CA LEU A 151 47.23 0.62 0.56
C LEU A 151 48.54 0.25 -0.12
N ARG A 152 48.43 -0.57 -1.18
CA ARG A 152 49.58 -0.85 -2.05
C ARG A 152 50.07 0.45 -2.70
N ARG A 153 51.41 0.64 -2.81
CA ARG A 153 51.99 1.84 -3.38
C ARG A 153 51.41 2.23 -4.74
N THR A 154 51.09 1.23 -5.59
CA THR A 154 50.45 1.46 -6.90
C THR A 154 49.04 2.00 -6.79
N ALA A 155 48.24 1.57 -5.80
CA ALA A 155 46.90 2.09 -5.54
C ALA A 155 46.99 3.52 -4.99
N SER A 156 47.95 3.82 -4.11
CA SER A 156 48.19 5.15 -3.59
C SER A 156 48.52 6.15 -4.71
N LEU A 157 49.37 5.77 -5.68
CA LEU A 157 49.68 6.62 -6.82
C LEU A 157 48.48 6.96 -7.69
N ALA A 158 47.51 6.06 -7.84
CA ALA A 158 46.29 6.31 -8.61
C ALA A 158 45.44 7.48 -8.04
N TYR A 159 45.47 7.68 -6.74
CA TYR A 159 44.74 8.77 -6.10
C TYR A 159 45.38 10.17 -6.34
N HIS A 160 46.62 10.23 -6.78
CA HIS A 160 47.32 11.47 -7.10
C HIS A 160 47.18 11.90 -8.59
N ILE A 161 46.67 11.02 -9.46
CA ILE A 161 46.36 11.35 -10.85
C ILE A 161 45.24 12.39 -10.90
N PRO A 162 45.33 13.47 -11.71
CA PRO A 162 44.26 14.47 -11.82
C PRO A 162 42.90 13.83 -12.15
N THR A 163 41.84 14.32 -11.51
CA THR A 163 40.47 13.76 -11.63
C THR A 163 40.01 13.77 -13.09
N ALA A 164 40.32 14.85 -13.84
CA ALA A 164 39.96 14.97 -15.26
C ALA A 164 40.51 13.84 -16.13
N MET A 165 41.68 13.27 -15.80
CA MET A 165 42.26 12.18 -16.52
C MET A 165 41.65 10.80 -16.19
N LEU A 166 41.10 10.66 -15.00
CA LEU A 166 40.45 9.43 -14.56
C LEU A 166 38.93 9.40 -14.82
N GLN A 167 38.29 10.56 -15.01
CA GLN A 167 36.87 10.70 -15.20
C GLN A 167 36.29 9.83 -16.32
N PRO A 168 36.90 9.74 -17.53
CA PRO A 168 36.41 8.87 -18.59
C PRO A 168 36.43 7.40 -18.22
N LEU A 169 37.41 6.96 -17.46
CA LEU A 169 37.57 5.56 -17.01
C LEU A 169 36.58 5.24 -15.88
N TRP A 170 36.16 6.26 -15.11
CA TRP A 170 35.22 6.09 -13.99
C TRP A 170 33.84 5.68 -14.45
N SER A 171 33.38 6.17 -15.58
CA SER A 171 32.09 5.82 -16.16
C SER A 171 31.93 4.33 -16.51
N TYR A 172 33.01 3.59 -16.64
CA TYR A 172 33.04 2.15 -16.90
C TYR A 172 33.09 1.29 -15.61
N ARG A 173 33.09 1.90 -14.42
CA ARG A 173 33.09 1.19 -13.13
C ARG A 173 31.71 1.23 -12.45
N PRO A 174 30.76 0.39 -12.87
CA PRO A 174 29.35 0.46 -12.42
C PRO A 174 29.13 -0.02 -10.97
N ARG A 175 30.17 -0.40 -10.22
CA ARG A 175 30.07 -0.99 -8.87
C ARG A 175 30.38 -0.01 -7.74
N TRP A 176 30.68 1.24 -8.02
CA TRP A 176 31.02 2.23 -7.01
C TRP A 176 29.91 3.27 -6.93
N ASN A 177 29.41 3.48 -5.72
CA ASN A 177 28.25 4.33 -5.47
C ASN A 177 28.64 5.74 -5.01
N ALA A 178 29.84 6.19 -5.38
CA ALA A 178 30.33 7.51 -5.08
C ALA A 178 31.03 8.15 -6.29
N GLU A 179 31.07 9.47 -6.32
CA GLU A 179 31.78 10.20 -7.37
C GLU A 179 33.30 10.10 -7.22
N LEU A 180 34.02 10.24 -8.33
CA LEU A 180 35.48 10.12 -8.32
C LEU A 180 36.17 11.10 -7.38
N HIS A 181 35.72 12.35 -7.34
CA HIS A 181 36.33 13.36 -6.46
C HIS A 181 36.14 13.02 -4.98
N VAL A 182 34.98 12.48 -4.61
CA VAL A 182 34.67 12.00 -3.27
C VAL A 182 35.62 10.87 -2.87
N MET A 183 35.69 9.85 -3.73
CA MET A 183 36.54 8.68 -3.49
C MET A 183 38.00 9.07 -3.30
N LYS A 184 38.52 9.98 -4.12
CA LYS A 184 39.89 10.44 -3.97
C LYS A 184 40.15 11.18 -2.66
N ARG A 185 39.26 12.10 -2.28
CA ARG A 185 39.37 12.88 -1.05
C ARG A 185 39.28 12.01 0.17
N MET A 186 38.30 11.09 0.21
CA MET A 186 38.20 10.14 1.32
C MET A 186 39.43 9.24 1.43
N ALA A 187 39.96 8.76 0.32
CA ALA A 187 41.18 7.95 0.34
C ALA A 187 42.37 8.72 0.89
N VAL A 188 42.60 9.95 0.36
CA VAL A 188 43.75 10.78 0.74
C VAL A 188 43.66 11.33 2.16
N ASN A 189 42.48 11.82 2.55
CA ASN A 189 42.32 12.50 3.84
C ASN A 189 42.01 11.54 5.01
N ASN A 190 41.60 10.30 4.72
CA ASN A 190 41.29 9.31 5.77
C ASN A 190 42.05 8.01 5.59
N MET A 191 41.70 7.17 4.59
CA MET A 191 42.20 5.80 4.51
C MET A 191 43.74 5.67 4.48
N THR A 192 44.46 6.63 3.88
CA THR A 192 45.92 6.61 3.87
C THR A 192 46.58 7.09 5.17
N GLN A 193 45.82 7.76 6.02
CA GLN A 193 46.34 8.41 7.24
C GLN A 193 45.74 7.87 8.53
N TRP A 194 44.55 7.24 8.44
CA TRP A 194 43.83 6.79 9.63
C TRP A 194 44.52 5.58 10.28
N GLN A 195 44.77 5.73 11.57
CA GLN A 195 45.31 4.67 12.44
C GLN A 195 44.44 4.56 13.68
N GLY A 196 43.49 3.60 13.66
CA GLY A 196 42.47 3.43 14.68
C GLY A 196 42.92 2.68 15.93
N TRP A 197 44.14 2.15 15.98
CA TRP A 197 44.58 1.26 17.04
C TRP A 197 44.51 1.86 18.45
N SER A 198 44.84 3.15 18.60
CA SER A 198 44.71 3.85 19.86
C SER A 198 43.27 4.09 20.26
N LEU A 199 42.42 4.46 19.32
CA LEU A 199 40.97 4.68 19.50
C LEU A 199 40.26 3.39 19.87
N MET A 200 40.61 2.28 19.21
CA MET A 200 40.05 0.96 19.51
C MET A 200 40.39 0.48 20.92
N ARG A 201 41.60 0.78 21.42
CA ARG A 201 41.96 0.52 22.83
C ARG A 201 41.19 1.35 23.85
N ALA A 202 40.71 2.51 23.42
CA ALA A 202 39.96 3.44 24.29
C ALA A 202 38.44 3.16 24.29
N ILE A 203 37.93 2.25 23.48
CA ILE A 203 36.51 1.89 23.41
C ILE A 203 36.09 1.31 24.77
N GLN A 204 35.02 1.86 25.35
CA GLN A 204 34.44 1.43 26.63
C GLN A 204 33.09 0.76 26.48
N VAL A 205 32.45 0.85 25.29
CA VAL A 205 31.14 0.28 25.02
C VAL A 205 31.25 -1.19 24.65
N PRO A 206 30.25 -2.04 24.98
CA PRO A 206 30.21 -3.43 24.55
C PRO A 206 30.36 -3.54 23.04
N THR A 207 31.34 -4.34 22.60
CA THR A 207 31.68 -4.40 21.17
C THR A 207 31.69 -5.83 20.64
N LEU A 208 31.06 -6.04 19.48
CA LEU A 208 31.11 -7.25 18.68
C LEU A 208 31.94 -7.01 17.43
N VAL A 209 32.91 -7.86 17.17
CA VAL A 209 33.74 -7.86 15.95
C VAL A 209 33.40 -9.07 15.10
N ILE A 210 32.92 -8.86 13.89
CA ILE A 210 32.57 -9.92 12.92
C ILE A 210 33.56 -9.92 11.77
N THR A 211 34.16 -11.08 11.52
CA THR A 211 35.18 -11.27 10.48
C THR A 211 34.81 -12.41 9.53
N GLY A 212 35.39 -12.40 8.34
CA GLY A 212 35.29 -13.48 7.36
C GLY A 212 36.65 -14.11 7.11
N GLU A 213 36.68 -15.43 7.06
CA GLU A 213 37.93 -16.24 6.90
C GLU A 213 38.74 -15.89 5.64
N ARG A 214 38.03 -15.52 4.54
CA ARG A 214 38.65 -15.28 3.21
C ARG A 214 38.72 -13.79 2.84
N ASP A 215 38.68 -12.92 3.82
CA ASP A 215 38.86 -11.49 3.58
C ASP A 215 40.35 -11.21 3.34
N THR A 216 40.67 -10.92 2.10
CA THR A 216 42.04 -10.62 1.62
C THR A 216 42.15 -9.20 1.08
N TYR A 217 41.18 -8.34 1.40
CA TYR A 217 41.17 -6.96 0.90
C TYR A 217 42.34 -6.15 1.44
N PHE A 218 42.64 -6.38 2.72
CA PHE A 218 43.86 -5.92 3.40
C PHE A 218 44.61 -7.11 4.04
N PRO A 219 45.83 -6.90 4.53
CA PRO A 219 46.51 -7.93 5.32
C PRO A 219 45.69 -8.41 6.50
N ARG A 220 45.72 -9.71 6.79
CA ARG A 220 44.85 -10.35 7.79
C ARG A 220 44.99 -9.75 9.19
N TYR A 221 46.17 -9.29 9.59
CA TYR A 221 46.37 -8.64 10.90
C TYR A 221 45.47 -7.41 11.07
N ALA A 222 45.26 -6.65 9.99
CA ALA A 222 44.46 -5.44 10.04
C ALA A 222 42.99 -5.68 10.49
N PHE A 223 42.49 -6.91 10.31
CA PHE A 223 41.13 -7.30 10.74
C PHE A 223 41.15 -8.10 12.05
N VAL A 224 42.06 -9.07 12.18
CA VAL A 224 42.05 -10.01 13.31
C VAL A 224 42.48 -9.32 14.62
N ASP A 225 43.42 -8.38 14.54
CA ASP A 225 43.89 -7.67 15.73
C ASP A 225 42.88 -6.66 16.29
N VAL A 226 41.87 -6.24 15.49
CA VAL A 226 40.77 -5.38 15.97
C VAL A 226 40.08 -5.97 17.19
N GLY A 227 39.66 -7.25 17.09
CA GLY A 227 38.99 -7.92 18.19
C GLY A 227 39.89 -8.21 19.40
N ARG A 228 41.22 -8.22 19.19
CA ARG A 228 42.19 -8.40 20.29
C ARG A 228 42.51 -7.11 21.05
N ILE A 229 42.41 -5.99 20.34
CA ILE A 229 42.81 -4.68 20.85
C ILE A 229 41.66 -3.99 21.58
N ILE A 230 40.42 -4.19 21.17
CA ILE A 230 39.24 -3.63 21.81
C ILE A 230 38.99 -4.38 23.13
N PRO A 231 38.97 -3.68 24.30
CA PRO A 231 38.78 -4.32 25.59
C PRO A 231 37.42 -5.05 25.68
N GLY A 232 37.46 -6.34 26.03
CA GLY A 232 36.24 -7.13 26.21
C GLY A 232 35.39 -7.37 24.94
N ALA A 233 35.95 -7.16 23.74
CA ALA A 233 35.23 -7.42 22.51
C ALA A 233 34.93 -8.91 22.31
N GLU A 234 33.69 -9.21 21.91
CA GLU A 234 33.31 -10.51 21.39
C GLU A 234 33.76 -10.62 19.94
N VAL A 235 34.36 -11.74 19.55
CA VAL A 235 34.83 -11.95 18.18
C VAL A 235 34.11 -13.13 17.56
N VAL A 236 33.50 -12.94 16.40
CA VAL A 236 32.81 -13.98 15.63
C VAL A 236 33.38 -14.06 14.22
N ASP A 237 33.92 -15.22 13.87
CA ASP A 237 34.26 -15.55 12.48
C ASP A 237 33.08 -16.28 11.84
N VAL A 238 32.50 -15.73 10.79
CA VAL A 238 31.34 -16.31 10.09
C VAL A 238 31.74 -17.28 8.98
N GLY A 239 32.99 -17.68 8.95
CA GLY A 239 33.53 -18.67 8.03
C GLY A 239 33.81 -18.10 6.63
N ALA A 240 33.74 -18.96 5.62
CA ALA A 240 34.21 -18.67 4.28
C ALA A 240 33.46 -17.52 3.60
N SER A 241 33.81 -16.27 3.91
CA SER A 241 33.35 -15.06 3.22
C SER A 241 34.50 -14.14 2.88
N LYS A 242 34.29 -13.30 1.88
CA LYS A 242 35.20 -12.23 1.48
C LYS A 242 34.86 -10.95 2.25
N HIS A 243 35.29 -9.79 1.71
CA HIS A 243 35.15 -8.50 2.39
C HIS A 243 33.70 -8.05 2.61
N LYS A 244 32.74 -8.46 1.79
CA LYS A 244 31.31 -8.12 1.94
C LYS A 244 30.57 -9.13 2.80
N VAL A 245 31.05 -9.31 4.00
CA VAL A 245 30.61 -10.31 4.98
C VAL A 245 29.10 -10.25 5.24
N GLN A 246 28.56 -9.06 5.39
CA GLN A 246 27.13 -8.81 5.66
C GLN A 246 26.21 -9.19 4.50
N LEU A 247 26.72 -9.27 3.29
CA LEU A 247 25.99 -9.73 2.10
C LEU A 247 26.19 -11.21 1.84
N GLU A 248 27.45 -11.70 1.94
CA GLU A 248 27.81 -13.07 1.59
C GLU A 248 27.36 -14.08 2.65
N ARG A 249 27.29 -13.67 3.91
CA ARG A 249 26.94 -14.50 5.08
C ARG A 249 25.88 -13.86 5.96
N HIS A 250 24.94 -13.15 5.32
CA HIS A 250 23.93 -12.34 5.99
C HIS A 250 23.23 -13.06 7.14
N GLN A 251 22.83 -14.34 6.98
CA GLN A 251 22.16 -15.09 8.06
C GLN A 251 23.05 -15.31 9.27
N ALA A 252 24.35 -15.58 9.07
CA ALA A 252 25.27 -15.75 10.18
C ALA A 252 25.59 -14.43 10.87
N VAL A 253 25.70 -13.35 10.09
CA VAL A 253 25.88 -11.99 10.59
C VAL A 253 24.65 -11.56 11.42
N ASN A 254 23.43 -11.76 10.89
CA ASN A 254 22.21 -11.40 11.60
C ASN A 254 22.11 -12.14 12.93
N ARG A 255 22.31 -13.46 12.96
CA ARG A 255 22.29 -14.24 14.23
C ARG A 255 23.37 -13.81 15.22
N ALA A 256 24.58 -13.42 14.75
CA ALA A 256 25.62 -12.91 15.63
C ALA A 256 25.23 -11.59 16.27
N ILE A 257 24.64 -10.68 15.50
CA ILE A 257 24.14 -9.39 15.99
C ILE A 257 22.97 -9.60 16.95
N GLU A 258 21.96 -10.43 16.57
CA GLU A 258 20.82 -10.77 17.46
C GLU A 258 21.29 -11.26 18.81
N ARG A 259 22.12 -12.32 18.83
CA ARG A 259 22.65 -12.88 20.07
C ARG A 259 23.38 -11.83 20.90
N PHE A 260 24.21 -11.01 20.27
CA PHE A 260 24.98 -9.98 20.97
C PHE A 260 24.08 -8.87 21.55
N VAL A 261 23.01 -8.51 20.85
CA VAL A 261 22.07 -7.48 21.28
C VAL A 261 21.10 -8.03 22.34
N GLU A 262 20.80 -9.35 22.32
CA GLU A 262 19.88 -10.02 23.25
C GLU A 262 20.54 -10.60 24.49
N ASP A 263 21.87 -10.62 24.59
CA ASP A 263 22.62 -11.20 25.71
C ASP A 263 22.18 -10.61 27.05
N THR A 264 21.47 -11.45 27.84
CA THR A 264 20.79 -11.04 29.08
C THR A 264 21.72 -10.88 30.27
N GLU A 265 22.88 -11.54 30.30
CA GLU A 265 23.85 -11.36 31.40
C GLU A 265 24.46 -9.94 31.42
N ARG A 266 24.55 -9.32 30.25
CA ARG A 266 24.94 -7.93 30.10
C ARG A 266 23.77 -6.93 30.25
N ARG A 267 22.54 -7.45 30.36
CA ARG A 267 21.31 -6.69 30.64
C ARG A 267 21.11 -6.38 32.13
N ALA A 268 21.92 -6.89 33.03
CA ALA A 268 21.73 -6.75 34.49
C ALA A 268 21.74 -5.30 35.00
N THR A 269 21.98 -4.33 34.13
CA THR A 269 21.88 -2.88 34.45
C THR A 269 20.69 -2.19 33.79
N TRP A 270 19.87 -2.92 32.97
CA TRP A 270 18.74 -2.34 32.33
C TRP A 270 17.48 -2.52 33.17
N ARG A 271 16.79 -1.41 33.45
CA ARG A 271 15.38 -1.44 33.87
C ARG A 271 14.60 -2.26 32.88
N GLU A 272 13.69 -3.10 33.35
CA GLU A 272 12.68 -3.76 32.57
C GLU A 272 12.07 -2.71 31.62
N VAL A 273 12.52 -2.74 30.38
CA VAL A 273 11.71 -2.19 29.30
C VAL A 273 10.54 -3.16 29.22
N GLU A 274 9.35 -2.67 29.50
CA GLU A 274 8.13 -3.40 29.19
C GLU A 274 8.32 -4.04 27.80
N LYS A 275 8.26 -5.37 27.77
CA LYS A 275 8.09 -6.07 26.49
C LYS A 275 6.99 -5.33 25.74
N PRO A 276 7.15 -5.05 24.44
CA PRO A 276 6.01 -4.64 23.65
C PRO A 276 4.89 -5.64 23.98
N PRO A 277 3.67 -5.17 24.26
CA PRO A 277 2.59 -6.00 24.78
C PRO A 277 2.59 -7.29 24.00
N ASP A 278 2.67 -8.43 24.71
CA ASP A 278 2.92 -9.75 24.15
C ASP A 278 2.16 -9.86 22.82
N SER A 279 2.90 -9.96 21.75
CA SER A 279 2.39 -9.86 20.38
C SER A 279 1.35 -10.94 20.06
N GLU A 280 1.17 -11.92 20.93
CA GLU A 280 0.22 -13.03 20.79
C GLU A 280 -0.96 -12.93 21.77
N ALA A 281 -0.83 -12.25 22.92
CA ALA A 281 -1.94 -12.05 23.83
C ALA A 281 -2.96 -11.10 23.17
N GLY A 282 -4.13 -11.63 22.81
CA GLY A 282 -5.21 -10.89 22.13
C GLY A 282 -5.16 -10.92 20.60
N ARG A 283 -4.13 -11.54 19.97
CA ARG A 283 -4.00 -11.65 18.50
C ARG A 283 -3.80 -13.09 18.05
N PRO A 284 -4.78 -13.98 18.23
CA PRO A 284 -4.61 -15.41 17.93
C PRO A 284 -4.30 -15.69 16.47
N TRP A 285 -4.65 -14.76 15.57
CA TRP A 285 -4.44 -14.88 14.13
C TRP A 285 -2.99 -14.74 13.68
N LEU A 286 -2.07 -14.17 14.47
CA LEU A 286 -0.68 -13.99 14.06
C LEU A 286 0.02 -15.31 13.73
N LYS A 287 -0.34 -16.41 14.40
CA LYS A 287 0.15 -17.77 14.11
C LYS A 287 -0.27 -18.29 12.72
N LEU A 288 -1.30 -17.66 12.12
CA LEU A 288 -1.86 -18.04 10.83
C LEU A 288 -1.19 -17.29 9.66
N TYR A 289 -0.38 -16.29 9.95
CA TYR A 289 0.31 -15.56 8.90
C TYR A 289 1.21 -16.47 8.07
N SER A 290 1.26 -16.21 6.77
CA SER A 290 2.15 -16.90 5.85
C SER A 290 3.61 -16.71 6.22
N LYS A 291 4.44 -17.71 5.94
CA LYS A 291 5.88 -17.59 6.20
C LYS A 291 6.46 -16.37 5.47
N GLY A 292 6.99 -15.43 6.23
CA GLY A 292 7.57 -14.18 5.68
C GLY A 292 6.65 -12.97 5.75
N THR A 293 5.36 -13.14 6.04
CA THR A 293 4.45 -12.02 6.32
C THR A 293 4.75 -11.51 7.74
N PRO A 294 5.19 -10.26 7.90
CA PRO A 294 5.48 -9.69 9.22
C PRO A 294 4.18 -9.32 9.94
N PRO A 295 4.12 -9.39 11.28
CA PRO A 295 2.97 -8.91 12.05
C PRO A 295 2.75 -7.40 11.93
N THR A 296 3.84 -6.66 11.68
CA THR A 296 3.82 -5.21 11.46
C THR A 296 4.63 -4.85 10.23
N VAL A 297 4.13 -3.91 9.46
CA VAL A 297 4.79 -3.33 8.28
C VAL A 297 5.14 -1.88 8.64
N PRO A 298 6.38 -1.44 8.47
CA PRO A 298 6.72 -0.04 8.63
C PRO A 298 6.02 0.79 7.56
N ILE A 299 5.37 1.88 7.99
CA ILE A 299 4.67 2.79 7.09
C ILE A 299 5.53 4.06 6.95
N PRO A 300 5.98 4.41 5.74
CA PRO A 300 6.78 5.60 5.54
C PRO A 300 5.96 6.87 5.79
N ARG A 301 6.55 7.86 6.46
CA ARG A 301 5.94 9.18 6.64
C ARG A 301 6.14 10.04 5.39
N ARG A 302 5.59 9.61 4.28
CA ARG A 302 5.73 10.25 2.98
C ARG A 302 4.37 10.34 2.29
N PRO A 303 4.11 11.42 1.52
CA PRO A 303 2.86 11.51 0.76
C PRO A 303 2.73 10.42 -0.29
N LEU A 304 1.52 9.96 -0.55
CA LEU A 304 1.23 8.85 -1.47
C LEU A 304 1.72 9.09 -2.90
N HIS A 305 1.76 10.36 -3.37
CA HIS A 305 2.20 10.66 -4.73
C HIS A 305 3.69 10.31 -4.98
N GLU A 306 4.50 10.24 -3.95
CA GLU A 306 5.89 9.84 -4.06
C GLU A 306 6.06 8.36 -4.47
N PHE A 307 5.04 7.52 -4.32
CA PHE A 307 5.05 6.15 -4.86
C PHE A 307 5.15 6.15 -6.38
N LEU A 308 4.40 7.04 -7.05
CA LEU A 308 4.50 7.19 -8.50
C LEU A 308 5.87 7.79 -8.90
N GLU A 309 6.38 8.74 -8.15
CA GLU A 309 7.68 9.34 -8.39
C GLU A 309 8.81 8.32 -8.27
N SER A 310 8.81 7.55 -7.18
CA SER A 310 9.77 6.47 -6.95
C SER A 310 9.70 5.40 -8.07
N ALA A 311 8.51 5.01 -8.48
CA ALA A 311 8.33 4.08 -9.59
C ALA A 311 8.81 4.67 -10.93
N ALA A 312 8.55 5.96 -11.18
CA ALA A 312 9.00 6.64 -12.38
C ALA A 312 10.52 6.82 -12.43
N GLU A 313 11.16 7.06 -11.29
CA GLU A 313 12.61 7.12 -11.18
C GLU A 313 13.25 5.73 -11.35
N ALA A 314 12.71 4.73 -10.64
CA ALA A 314 13.25 3.36 -10.67
C ALA A 314 13.02 2.65 -12.01
N LEU A 315 11.87 2.83 -12.63
CA LEU A 315 11.40 2.10 -13.81
C LEU A 315 10.89 3.03 -14.93
N PRO A 316 11.64 4.07 -15.35
CA PRO A 316 11.13 5.13 -16.23
C PRO A 316 10.60 4.64 -17.58
N ARG A 317 11.13 3.53 -18.10
CA ARG A 317 10.78 2.97 -19.42
C ARG A 317 9.75 1.84 -19.36
N ARG A 318 9.42 1.37 -18.15
CA ARG A 318 8.38 0.33 -18.00
C ARG A 318 7.02 0.93 -18.28
N ALA A 319 6.15 0.15 -18.93
CA ALA A 319 4.76 0.53 -19.06
C ALA A 319 4.10 0.60 -17.68
N ALA A 320 3.58 1.75 -17.31
CA ALA A 320 2.74 1.94 -16.13
C ALA A 320 1.31 1.55 -16.43
N THR A 321 0.79 1.95 -17.61
CA THR A 321 -0.56 1.60 -18.06
C THR A 321 -0.54 1.05 -19.46
N VAL A 322 -1.52 0.19 -19.76
CA VAL A 322 -1.92 -0.22 -21.10
C VAL A 322 -3.43 0.00 -21.21
N PHE A 323 -3.85 0.79 -22.19
CA PHE A 323 -5.24 1.11 -22.43
C PHE A 323 -5.54 0.97 -23.93
N TYR A 324 -6.38 0.03 -24.30
CA TYR A 324 -6.64 -0.35 -25.70
C TYR A 324 -5.35 -0.50 -26.53
N GLY A 325 -4.37 -1.22 -25.97
CA GLY A 325 -3.08 -1.48 -26.62
C GLY A 325 -2.07 -0.32 -26.56
N GLN A 326 -2.48 0.87 -26.22
CA GLN A 326 -1.59 2.02 -26.03
C GLN A 326 -0.86 1.92 -24.71
N ARG A 327 0.47 2.08 -24.74
CA ARG A 327 1.34 1.95 -23.58
C ARG A 327 1.82 3.33 -23.13
N LEU A 328 1.59 3.65 -21.86
CA LEU A 328 2.15 4.81 -21.20
C LEU A 328 3.22 4.35 -20.19
N THR A 329 4.42 4.89 -20.27
CA THR A 329 5.51 4.53 -19.36
C THR A 329 5.38 5.24 -18.01
N TYR A 330 6.04 4.74 -16.96
CA TYR A 330 6.06 5.40 -15.65
C TYR A 330 6.59 6.84 -15.73
N ALA A 331 7.68 7.07 -16.49
CA ALA A 331 8.18 8.44 -16.69
C ALA A 331 7.12 9.35 -17.33
N ARG A 332 6.37 8.84 -18.32
CA ARG A 332 5.34 9.65 -19.00
C ARG A 332 4.10 9.82 -18.15
N LEU A 333 3.69 8.80 -17.39
CA LEU A 333 2.57 8.92 -16.44
C LEU A 333 2.88 9.96 -15.36
N ASN A 334 4.08 9.92 -14.78
CA ASN A 334 4.52 10.90 -13.79
C ASN A 334 4.58 12.33 -14.37
N GLN A 335 5.08 12.49 -15.61
CA GLN A 335 5.05 13.78 -16.31
C GLN A 335 3.63 14.29 -16.54
N LEU A 336 2.70 13.41 -16.93
CA LEU A 336 1.29 13.76 -17.12
C LEU A 336 0.64 14.20 -15.80
N ALA A 337 0.93 13.50 -14.70
CA ALA A 337 0.49 13.91 -13.37
C ALA A 337 1.08 15.28 -12.96
N ASN A 338 2.36 15.51 -13.23
CA ASN A 338 2.98 16.83 -13.00
C ASN A 338 2.26 17.93 -13.78
N GLN A 339 2.03 17.72 -15.08
CA GLN A 339 1.36 18.69 -15.94
C GLN A 339 -0.06 19.00 -15.46
N ILE A 340 -0.84 17.96 -15.06
CA ILE A 340 -2.19 18.15 -14.50
C ILE A 340 -2.11 18.94 -13.19
N GLY A 341 -1.16 18.62 -12.30
CA GLY A 341 -0.92 19.40 -11.08
C GLY A 341 -0.60 20.87 -11.38
N GLN A 342 0.28 21.14 -12.32
CA GLN A 342 0.62 22.51 -12.76
C GLN A 342 -0.59 23.26 -13.34
N ILE A 343 -1.42 22.59 -14.13
CA ILE A 343 -2.66 23.16 -14.67
C ILE A 343 -3.61 23.54 -13.53
N LEU A 344 -3.87 22.62 -12.60
CA LEU A 344 -4.75 22.88 -11.46
C LEU A 344 -4.22 24.00 -10.57
N HIS A 345 -2.92 24.02 -10.29
CA HIS A 345 -2.28 25.09 -9.54
C HIS A 345 -2.42 26.45 -10.28
N GLY A 346 -2.21 26.47 -11.61
CA GLY A 346 -2.43 27.65 -12.44
C GLY A 346 -3.89 28.12 -12.48
N LEU A 347 -4.86 27.25 -12.22
CA LEU A 347 -6.28 27.58 -12.05
C LEU A 347 -6.60 28.04 -10.62
N GLY A 348 -5.59 28.10 -9.72
CA GLY A 348 -5.72 28.60 -8.36
C GLY A 348 -6.17 27.55 -7.34
N VAL A 349 -6.04 26.27 -7.65
CA VAL A 349 -6.22 25.19 -6.67
C VAL A 349 -5.08 25.24 -5.66
N GLN A 350 -5.43 25.30 -4.37
CA GLN A 350 -4.50 25.38 -3.25
C GLN A 350 -4.46 24.05 -2.48
N PRO A 351 -3.44 23.80 -1.65
CA PRO A 351 -3.42 22.65 -0.74
C PRO A 351 -4.70 22.58 0.10
N GLY A 352 -5.28 21.39 0.18
CA GLY A 352 -6.56 21.14 0.86
C GLY A 352 -7.80 21.40 0.02
N ASP A 353 -7.70 22.01 -1.15
CA ASP A 353 -8.84 22.16 -2.07
C ASP A 353 -9.25 20.81 -2.69
N ARG A 354 -10.55 20.65 -2.91
CA ARG A 354 -11.14 19.42 -3.44
C ARG A 354 -11.33 19.53 -4.93
N VAL A 355 -10.82 18.50 -5.63
CA VAL A 355 -10.95 18.36 -7.09
C VAL A 355 -11.65 17.05 -7.39
N MET A 356 -12.81 17.11 -8.02
CA MET A 356 -13.61 15.93 -8.36
C MET A 356 -13.09 15.26 -9.63
N ILE A 357 -12.95 13.94 -9.61
CA ILE A 357 -12.61 13.12 -10.78
C ILE A 357 -13.83 12.28 -11.15
N LEU A 358 -14.39 12.55 -12.32
CA LEU A 358 -15.52 11.83 -12.88
C LEU A 358 -15.11 11.19 -14.22
N LEU A 359 -14.19 10.24 -14.14
CA LEU A 359 -13.58 9.53 -15.26
C LEU A 359 -13.66 8.01 -15.05
N PRO A 360 -13.83 7.22 -16.11
CA PRO A 360 -13.69 5.77 -16.05
C PRO A 360 -12.23 5.35 -15.82
N ASN A 361 -11.97 4.04 -15.77
CA ASN A 361 -10.60 3.51 -15.71
C ASN A 361 -9.84 3.85 -16.99
N MET A 362 -9.00 4.86 -16.93
CA MET A 362 -8.18 5.36 -18.03
C MET A 362 -6.89 6.01 -17.51
N PRO A 363 -5.86 6.17 -18.34
CA PRO A 363 -4.59 6.76 -17.90
C PRO A 363 -4.73 8.14 -17.29
N GLU A 364 -5.65 8.97 -17.81
CA GLU A 364 -5.92 10.32 -17.33
C GLU A 364 -6.55 10.30 -15.92
N HIS A 365 -7.34 9.27 -15.56
CA HIS A 365 -7.84 9.11 -14.19
C HIS A 365 -6.66 8.97 -13.20
N VAL A 366 -5.73 8.04 -13.51
CA VAL A 366 -4.54 7.81 -12.69
C VAL A 366 -3.69 9.07 -12.60
N ALA A 367 -3.44 9.74 -13.74
CA ALA A 367 -2.63 10.94 -13.77
C ALA A 367 -3.31 12.12 -13.04
N ALA A 368 -4.63 12.27 -13.14
CA ALA A 368 -5.40 13.29 -12.42
C ALA A 368 -5.33 13.05 -10.91
N PHE A 369 -5.55 11.81 -10.46
CA PHE A 369 -5.45 11.46 -9.05
C PHE A 369 -4.08 11.89 -8.48
N PHE A 370 -2.99 11.42 -9.06
CA PHE A 370 -1.65 11.78 -8.58
C PHE A 370 -1.29 13.25 -8.81
N GLY A 371 -1.80 13.89 -9.87
CA GLY A 371 -1.60 15.32 -10.13
C GLY A 371 -2.23 16.21 -9.07
N ILE A 372 -3.43 15.86 -8.60
CA ILE A 372 -4.12 16.52 -7.50
C ILE A 372 -3.29 16.38 -6.21
N LEU A 373 -2.84 15.16 -5.91
CA LEU A 373 -2.06 14.89 -4.70
C LEU A 373 -0.73 15.66 -4.68
N LYS A 374 -0.07 15.83 -5.82
CA LYS A 374 1.20 16.57 -5.94
C LYS A 374 1.12 18.05 -5.60
N ILE A 375 -0.05 18.64 -5.68
CA ILE A 375 -0.30 20.04 -5.28
C ILE A 375 -0.93 20.16 -3.89
N GLY A 376 -1.00 19.07 -3.13
CA GLY A 376 -1.67 19.00 -1.84
C GLY A 376 -3.20 19.09 -1.92
N GLY A 377 -3.78 18.92 -3.12
CA GLY A 377 -5.22 18.86 -3.32
C GLY A 377 -5.81 17.53 -2.86
N VAL A 378 -7.12 17.51 -2.64
CA VAL A 378 -7.88 16.34 -2.21
C VAL A 378 -8.71 15.81 -3.39
N ALA A 379 -8.47 14.58 -3.82
CA ALA A 379 -9.22 13.95 -4.89
C ALA A 379 -10.60 13.51 -4.39
N VAL A 380 -11.69 14.04 -4.98
CA VAL A 380 -13.06 13.60 -4.69
C VAL A 380 -13.46 12.55 -5.72
N LEU A 381 -13.79 11.36 -5.25
CA LEU A 381 -14.13 10.21 -6.08
C LEU A 381 -15.62 9.84 -5.87
N PRO A 382 -16.51 10.29 -6.75
CA PRO A 382 -17.91 9.89 -6.73
C PRO A 382 -18.06 8.37 -6.86
N HIS A 383 -19.09 7.81 -6.21
CA HIS A 383 -19.37 6.38 -6.32
C HIS A 383 -19.60 5.95 -7.78
N ALA A 384 -19.16 4.74 -8.13
CA ALA A 384 -19.24 4.24 -9.51
C ALA A 384 -20.68 4.20 -10.08
N ASP A 385 -21.69 4.04 -9.22
CA ASP A 385 -23.11 4.01 -9.57
C ASP A 385 -23.82 5.36 -9.34
N ALA A 386 -23.08 6.43 -8.99
CA ALA A 386 -23.65 7.73 -8.72
C ALA A 386 -24.49 8.24 -9.90
N THR A 387 -25.65 8.79 -9.60
CA THR A 387 -26.49 9.53 -10.55
C THR A 387 -25.99 10.98 -10.67
N ALA A 388 -26.50 11.72 -11.64
CA ALA A 388 -26.21 13.15 -11.76
C ALA A 388 -26.55 13.93 -10.48
N ALA A 389 -27.69 13.60 -9.86
CA ALA A 389 -28.12 14.20 -8.60
C ALA A 389 -27.15 13.88 -7.44
N ASP A 390 -26.64 12.64 -7.38
CA ASP A 390 -25.64 12.25 -6.40
C ASP A 390 -24.33 13.01 -6.61
N VAL A 391 -23.86 13.12 -7.84
CA VAL A 391 -22.64 13.87 -8.17
C VAL A 391 -22.78 15.33 -7.78
N ALA A 392 -23.95 15.96 -8.04
CA ALA A 392 -24.21 17.33 -7.64
C ALA A 392 -24.21 17.50 -6.11
N ARG A 393 -24.90 16.60 -5.40
CA ARG A 393 -24.90 16.57 -3.93
C ARG A 393 -23.48 16.39 -3.37
N GLN A 394 -22.72 15.46 -3.93
CA GLN A 394 -21.34 15.18 -3.49
C GLN A 394 -20.40 16.35 -3.76
N ALA A 395 -20.58 17.07 -4.88
CA ALA A 395 -19.81 18.28 -5.18
C ALA A 395 -20.10 19.40 -4.17
N GLN A 396 -21.37 19.59 -3.78
CA GLN A 396 -21.77 20.56 -2.75
C GLN A 396 -21.24 20.18 -1.37
N GLU A 397 -21.44 18.92 -0.96
CA GLU A 397 -21.03 18.39 0.34
C GLU A 397 -19.52 18.54 0.58
N THR A 398 -18.72 18.26 -0.45
CA THR A 398 -17.25 18.37 -0.37
C THR A 398 -16.75 19.77 -0.62
N GLY A 399 -17.56 20.68 -1.18
CA GLY A 399 -17.12 21.99 -1.66
C GLY A 399 -16.04 21.84 -2.74
N ALA A 400 -16.22 20.92 -3.69
CA ALA A 400 -15.29 20.72 -4.78
C ALA A 400 -15.26 21.97 -5.69
N ILE A 401 -14.06 22.48 -5.98
CA ILE A 401 -13.88 23.73 -6.76
C ILE A 401 -13.51 23.49 -8.21
N ALA A 402 -13.07 22.27 -8.55
CA ALA A 402 -12.76 21.87 -9.91
C ALA A 402 -13.27 20.46 -10.21
N LEU A 403 -13.53 20.19 -11.48
CA LEU A 403 -13.98 18.90 -11.99
C LEU A 403 -13.13 18.48 -13.18
N ILE A 404 -12.72 17.20 -13.20
CA ILE A 404 -12.09 16.57 -14.35
C ILE A 404 -13.05 15.49 -14.83
N THR A 405 -13.56 15.62 -16.04
CA THR A 405 -14.60 14.72 -16.59
C THR A 405 -14.45 14.50 -18.08
N LEU A 406 -15.30 13.63 -18.66
CA LEU A 406 -15.33 13.39 -20.09
C LEU A 406 -15.95 14.59 -20.83
N HIS A 407 -15.45 14.86 -22.04
CA HIS A 407 -16.04 15.88 -22.92
C HIS A 407 -17.54 15.61 -23.18
N ALA A 408 -17.92 14.37 -23.32
CA ALA A 408 -19.31 13.95 -23.48
C ALA A 408 -20.24 14.28 -22.31
N LEU A 409 -19.68 14.72 -21.16
CA LEU A 409 -20.41 15.16 -19.95
C LEU A 409 -20.30 16.67 -19.71
N ASP A 410 -19.95 17.49 -20.70
CA ASP A 410 -19.80 18.95 -20.55
C ASP A 410 -21.13 19.62 -20.12
N ASP A 411 -22.28 19.15 -20.60
CA ASP A 411 -23.58 19.64 -20.18
C ASP A 411 -23.85 19.39 -18.69
N LEU A 412 -23.56 18.18 -18.20
CA LEU A 412 -23.61 17.86 -16.78
C LEU A 412 -22.66 18.75 -15.97
N ALA A 413 -21.46 18.96 -16.47
CA ALA A 413 -20.49 19.82 -15.81
C ALA A 413 -20.97 21.27 -15.76
N GLY A 414 -21.71 21.74 -16.76
CA GLY A 414 -22.39 23.02 -16.78
C GLY A 414 -23.47 23.15 -15.68
N GLU A 415 -24.27 22.11 -15.46
CA GLU A 415 -25.24 22.08 -14.39
C GLU A 415 -24.57 22.08 -13.01
N LEU A 416 -23.50 21.29 -12.83
CA LEU A 416 -22.74 21.23 -11.59
C LEU A 416 -22.19 22.62 -11.19
N ARG A 417 -21.71 23.41 -12.15
CA ARG A 417 -21.26 24.79 -11.91
C ARG A 417 -22.38 25.69 -11.35
N ASN A 418 -23.62 25.47 -11.77
CA ASN A 418 -24.76 26.26 -11.29
C ASN A 418 -25.22 25.86 -9.90
N GLN A 419 -24.91 24.63 -9.49
CA GLN A 419 -25.44 24.01 -8.26
C GLN A 419 -24.39 23.85 -7.16
N SER A 420 -23.09 24.08 -7.45
CA SER A 420 -21.99 23.82 -6.51
C SER A 420 -20.87 24.87 -6.65
N ASP A 421 -19.81 24.73 -5.89
CA ASP A 421 -18.63 25.59 -5.92
C ASP A 421 -17.67 25.26 -7.10
N VAL A 422 -18.00 24.33 -7.97
CA VAL A 422 -17.20 23.95 -9.13
C VAL A 422 -17.12 25.12 -10.11
N ARG A 423 -15.94 25.74 -10.21
CA ARG A 423 -15.67 26.88 -11.12
C ARG A 423 -14.89 26.47 -12.37
N ASP A 424 -13.98 25.50 -12.25
CA ASP A 424 -13.12 25.05 -13.33
C ASP A 424 -13.46 23.62 -13.74
N VAL A 425 -13.60 23.38 -15.04
CA VAL A 425 -13.86 22.06 -15.61
C VAL A 425 -12.82 21.74 -16.65
N LEU A 426 -12.16 20.58 -16.47
CA LEU A 426 -11.21 20.02 -17.41
C LEU A 426 -11.85 18.84 -18.14
N LEU A 427 -11.93 18.95 -19.46
CA LEU A 427 -12.58 17.96 -20.32
C LEU A 427 -11.56 17.02 -20.95
N VAL A 428 -11.82 15.73 -20.86
CA VAL A 428 -11.00 14.64 -21.39
C VAL A 428 -11.74 13.91 -22.49
N ASP A 429 -11.06 13.64 -23.59
CA ASP A 429 -11.60 12.85 -24.69
C ASP A 429 -11.23 11.38 -24.54
N LEU A 430 -12.18 10.48 -24.62
CA LEU A 430 -11.92 9.04 -24.72
C LEU A 430 -11.51 8.67 -26.16
N THR A 431 -10.72 7.61 -26.27
CA THR A 431 -10.37 7.03 -27.57
C THR A 431 -11.60 6.39 -28.21
N ARG A 432 -11.61 6.29 -29.55
CA ARG A 432 -12.72 5.63 -30.29
C ARG A 432 -12.96 4.20 -29.82
N ASP A 433 -11.91 3.50 -29.43
CA ASP A 433 -12.00 2.11 -28.94
C ASP A 433 -12.77 1.99 -27.62
N ALA A 434 -12.87 3.08 -26.86
CA ALA A 434 -13.61 3.17 -25.59
C ALA A 434 -15.02 3.77 -25.73
N ALA A 435 -15.53 3.96 -26.94
CA ALA A 435 -16.82 4.61 -27.16
C ALA A 435 -18.00 3.93 -26.45
N GLY A 436 -17.96 2.60 -26.28
CA GLY A 436 -18.98 1.86 -25.53
C GLY A 436 -19.01 2.25 -24.03
N ALA A 437 -17.84 2.42 -23.42
CA ALA A 437 -17.70 2.84 -22.03
C ALA A 437 -18.17 4.28 -21.85
N GLU A 438 -17.82 5.17 -22.79
CA GLU A 438 -18.28 6.55 -22.80
C GLU A 438 -19.81 6.62 -22.87
N HIS A 439 -20.40 5.89 -23.81
CA HIS A 439 -21.84 5.83 -23.98
C HIS A 439 -22.57 5.33 -22.72
N ALA A 440 -22.11 4.27 -22.10
CA ALA A 440 -22.69 3.74 -20.87
C ALA A 440 -22.61 4.73 -19.71
N MET A 441 -21.51 5.45 -19.57
CA MET A 441 -21.33 6.48 -18.54
C MET A 441 -22.25 7.69 -18.79
N VAL A 442 -22.33 8.14 -20.04
CA VAL A 442 -23.24 9.23 -20.44
C VAL A 442 -24.70 8.85 -20.19
N GLN A 443 -25.13 7.66 -20.62
CA GLN A 443 -26.52 7.20 -20.38
C GLN A 443 -26.88 7.14 -18.90
N ARG A 444 -25.95 6.78 -18.02
CA ARG A 444 -26.19 6.73 -16.59
C ARG A 444 -26.25 8.13 -15.95
N LEU A 445 -25.25 8.97 -16.24
CA LEU A 445 -25.08 10.27 -15.60
C LEU A 445 -25.90 11.38 -16.27
N TRP A 446 -26.12 11.27 -17.58
CA TRP A 446 -26.77 12.28 -18.38
C TRP A 446 -27.61 11.60 -19.49
N PRO A 447 -28.67 10.86 -19.14
CA PRO A 447 -29.50 10.21 -20.15
C PRO A 447 -30.10 11.28 -21.06
N PRO A 448 -30.19 11.02 -22.40
CA PRO A 448 -30.89 11.92 -23.30
C PRO A 448 -32.33 12.10 -22.81
N ALA A 449 -32.77 13.35 -22.67
CA ALA A 449 -34.12 13.68 -22.24
C ALA A 449 -35.13 12.89 -23.09
N GLU A 450 -35.92 12.01 -22.45
CA GLU A 450 -37.08 11.41 -23.11
C GLU A 450 -37.98 12.57 -23.57
N THR A 451 -38.04 12.77 -24.85
CA THR A 451 -38.84 13.69 -25.63
C THR A 451 -39.97 14.42 -24.88
N GLN A 452 -39.63 15.36 -24.02
CA GLN A 452 -40.46 16.52 -23.73
C GLN A 452 -39.92 17.64 -24.64
N ALA A 453 -40.77 18.12 -25.54
CA ALA A 453 -40.44 19.19 -26.45
C ALA A 453 -39.84 20.37 -25.65
N PRO A 454 -38.68 20.91 -26.02
CA PRO A 454 -38.08 21.99 -25.29
C PRO A 454 -38.97 23.21 -25.38
N GLU A 455 -39.58 23.59 -24.25
CA GLU A 455 -39.84 25.01 -24.06
C GLU A 455 -38.48 25.70 -24.14
N ALA A 456 -38.34 26.56 -25.10
CA ALA A 456 -37.10 27.28 -25.38
C ALA A 456 -36.71 28.18 -24.22
N SER A 457 -36.07 27.59 -23.22
CA SER A 457 -35.23 28.31 -22.28
C SER A 457 -33.91 28.59 -23.00
N GLN A 458 -33.62 29.86 -23.26
CA GLN A 458 -32.36 30.32 -23.82
C GLN A 458 -31.24 29.66 -23.00
N PRO A 459 -30.24 29.03 -23.65
CA PRO A 459 -29.08 28.50 -22.94
C PRO A 459 -28.42 29.70 -22.22
N ALA A 460 -28.38 29.65 -20.91
CA ALA A 460 -27.47 30.51 -20.17
C ALA A 460 -26.09 30.29 -20.83
N SER A 461 -25.37 31.35 -21.15
CA SER A 461 -24.04 31.29 -21.73
C SER A 461 -23.06 30.69 -20.68
N ILE A 462 -23.12 29.40 -20.53
CA ILE A 462 -22.18 28.65 -19.68
C ILE A 462 -20.86 28.63 -20.44
N SER A 463 -19.80 29.12 -19.83
CA SER A 463 -18.45 28.99 -20.39
C SER A 463 -18.16 27.49 -20.54
N PRO A 464 -17.86 27.01 -21.75
CA PRO A 464 -17.55 25.59 -21.94
C PRO A 464 -16.38 25.14 -21.07
N GLY A 465 -16.33 23.86 -20.73
CA GLY A 465 -15.17 23.26 -20.07
C GLY A 465 -13.92 23.44 -20.94
N ARG A 466 -12.74 23.36 -20.33
CA ARG A 466 -11.46 23.50 -21.04
C ARG A 466 -10.93 22.14 -21.44
N SER A 467 -10.52 21.97 -22.69
CA SER A 467 -9.87 20.73 -23.13
C SER A 467 -8.55 20.48 -22.39
N LEU A 468 -8.48 19.39 -21.61
CA LEU A 468 -7.24 19.00 -20.92
C LEU A 468 -6.11 18.78 -21.94
N ARG A 469 -6.41 18.19 -23.10
CA ARG A 469 -5.43 17.96 -24.16
C ARG A 469 -4.79 19.25 -24.68
N GLU A 470 -5.55 20.33 -24.75
CA GLU A 470 -5.02 21.63 -25.17
C GLU A 470 -4.13 22.24 -24.10
N LEU A 471 -4.57 22.22 -22.84
CA LEU A 471 -3.81 22.74 -21.72
C LEU A 471 -2.48 21.97 -21.50
N LEU A 472 -2.46 20.66 -21.73
CA LEU A 472 -1.25 19.83 -21.61
C LEU A 472 -0.15 20.21 -22.61
N ARG A 473 -0.45 20.91 -23.72
CA ARG A 473 0.57 21.32 -24.70
C ARG A 473 1.54 22.34 -24.13
N ASP A 474 1.04 23.24 -23.28
CA ASP A 474 1.79 24.37 -22.75
C ASP A 474 2.18 24.17 -21.27
N ALA A 475 1.69 23.13 -20.61
CA ALA A 475 1.94 22.87 -19.22
C ALA A 475 3.37 22.35 -18.97
N PRO A 476 4.08 22.85 -17.94
CA PRO A 476 5.41 22.35 -17.58
C PRO A 476 5.43 20.88 -17.20
N PHE A 477 6.55 20.19 -17.49
CA PHE A 477 6.74 18.78 -17.13
C PHE A 477 7.28 18.59 -15.70
N ASP A 478 7.80 19.66 -15.10
CA ASP A 478 8.38 19.60 -13.77
C ASP A 478 7.30 19.41 -12.69
N ALA A 479 7.65 18.71 -11.62
CA ALA A 479 6.76 18.53 -10.49
C ALA A 479 6.40 19.88 -9.86
N PRO A 480 5.15 20.08 -9.42
CA PRO A 480 4.79 21.22 -8.58
C PRO A 480 5.64 21.23 -7.31
N ARG A 481 5.99 22.43 -6.84
CA ARG A 481 6.76 22.60 -5.59
C ARG A 481 5.78 22.92 -4.45
N THR A 482 5.13 21.88 -3.95
CA THR A 482 4.20 22.00 -2.84
C THR A 482 4.65 21.04 -1.73
N GLU A 483 4.74 21.54 -0.51
CA GLU A 483 4.96 20.69 0.66
C GLU A 483 3.64 19.99 1.01
N VAL A 484 3.67 18.67 1.11
CA VAL A 484 2.52 17.82 1.43
C VAL A 484 2.92 16.88 2.55
N SER A 485 2.13 16.84 3.61
CA SER A 485 2.32 15.90 4.72
C SER A 485 1.66 14.56 4.44
N SER A 486 2.19 13.47 5.00
CA SER A 486 1.53 12.17 5.00
C SER A 486 0.19 12.19 5.72
N ASP A 487 0.00 13.10 6.66
CA ASP A 487 -1.21 13.22 7.47
C ASP A 487 -2.29 14.11 6.80
N ASP A 488 -1.95 14.77 5.70
CA ASP A 488 -2.92 15.56 4.93
C ASP A 488 -3.95 14.63 4.27
N ALA A 489 -5.18 15.14 4.07
CA ALA A 489 -6.20 14.44 3.32
C ALA A 489 -5.77 14.27 1.86
N ALA A 490 -5.81 13.05 1.35
CA ALA A 490 -5.48 12.70 -0.03
C ALA A 490 -6.72 12.51 -0.90
N ALA A 491 -7.75 11.86 -0.34
CA ALA A 491 -8.96 11.55 -1.09
C ALA A 491 -10.21 11.60 -0.21
N ILE A 492 -11.34 11.89 -0.85
CA ILE A 492 -12.69 11.64 -0.34
C ILE A 492 -13.32 10.62 -1.26
N VAL A 493 -13.56 9.42 -0.73
CA VAL A 493 -14.13 8.29 -1.47
C VAL A 493 -15.52 7.99 -0.95
N TYR A 494 -16.50 7.94 -1.84
CA TYR A 494 -17.87 7.69 -1.44
C TYR A 494 -18.16 6.20 -1.25
N THR A 495 -18.90 5.86 -0.16
CA THR A 495 -19.35 4.48 0.11
C THR A 495 -20.38 4.04 -0.91
N SER A 496 -20.59 2.71 -1.03
CA SER A 496 -21.52 2.14 -2.03
C SER A 496 -23.00 2.44 -1.81
N GLY A 497 -23.38 2.98 -0.64
CA GLY A 497 -24.78 3.29 -0.33
C GLY A 497 -25.70 2.07 -0.24
N VAL A 498 -25.16 0.86 0.01
CA VAL A 498 -25.95 -0.37 0.12
C VAL A 498 -26.89 -0.34 1.32
N THR A 499 -26.44 0.21 2.45
CA THR A 499 -27.17 0.26 3.72
C THR A 499 -27.71 1.63 4.09
N GLY A 500 -27.41 2.66 3.30
CA GLY A 500 -27.80 4.05 3.57
C GLY A 500 -27.37 4.97 2.44
N PRO A 501 -27.61 6.27 2.53
CA PRO A 501 -27.10 7.22 1.57
C PRO A 501 -25.55 7.17 1.54
N ALA A 502 -24.97 7.22 0.34
CA ALA A 502 -23.51 7.20 0.17
C ALA A 502 -22.87 8.35 0.97
N ARG A 503 -21.87 8.04 1.81
CA ARG A 503 -21.11 8.98 2.63
C ARG A 503 -19.71 9.18 2.09
N GLY A 504 -19.20 10.39 2.14
CA GLY A 504 -17.83 10.72 1.72
C GLY A 504 -16.81 10.39 2.83
N VAL A 505 -15.95 9.43 2.62
CA VAL A 505 -14.90 8.99 3.56
C VAL A 505 -13.62 9.75 3.27
N ARG A 506 -13.07 10.45 4.26
CA ARG A 506 -11.81 11.20 4.16
C ARG A 506 -10.63 10.30 4.50
N LEU A 507 -9.74 10.11 3.55
CA LEU A 507 -8.54 9.28 3.68
C LEU A 507 -7.28 10.14 3.52
N SER A 508 -6.34 10.00 4.47
CA SER A 508 -5.05 10.66 4.39
C SER A 508 -4.09 9.92 3.43
N HIS A 509 -3.00 10.60 3.04
CA HIS A 509 -1.91 9.92 2.34
C HIS A 509 -1.37 8.74 3.14
N ALA A 510 -1.25 8.88 4.47
CA ALA A 510 -0.79 7.81 5.35
C ALA A 510 -1.76 6.61 5.38
N ASN A 511 -3.08 6.84 5.43
CA ASN A 511 -4.07 5.75 5.41
C ASN A 511 -3.93 4.91 4.14
N LEU A 512 -3.88 5.56 2.98
CA LEU A 512 -3.76 4.90 1.68
C LEU A 512 -2.42 4.21 1.50
N ALA A 513 -1.32 4.84 1.92
CA ALA A 513 0.00 4.24 1.89
C ALA A 513 0.09 3.02 2.81
N ALA A 514 -0.51 3.10 4.01
CA ALA A 514 -0.55 2.00 4.96
C ALA A 514 -1.25 0.78 4.35
N ASN A 515 -2.45 0.93 3.83
CA ASN A 515 -3.19 -0.19 3.26
C ASN A 515 -2.51 -0.77 2.02
N THR A 516 -1.97 0.08 1.15
CA THR A 516 -1.16 -0.35 0.00
C THR A 516 0.00 -1.25 0.43
N LEU A 517 0.73 -0.87 1.48
CA LEU A 517 1.88 -1.63 1.97
C LEU A 517 1.48 -2.88 2.76
N GLN A 518 0.39 -2.83 3.55
CA GLN A 518 -0.17 -4.00 4.23
C GLN A 518 -0.51 -5.10 3.21
N VAL A 519 -1.22 -4.76 2.14
CA VAL A 519 -1.57 -5.71 1.08
C VAL A 519 -0.34 -6.18 0.31
N ARG A 520 0.61 -5.29 0.02
CA ARG A 520 1.88 -5.67 -0.63
C ARG A 520 2.61 -6.77 0.14
N HIS A 521 2.66 -6.66 1.48
CA HIS A 521 3.34 -7.63 2.33
C HIS A 521 2.49 -8.89 2.61
N TRP A 522 1.17 -8.79 2.40
CA TRP A 522 0.28 -9.93 2.52
C TRP A 522 0.40 -10.90 1.35
N ILE A 523 0.61 -10.36 0.15
CA ILE A 523 0.71 -11.18 -1.07
C ILE A 523 2.17 -11.61 -1.25
N PRO A 524 2.48 -12.90 -1.07
CA PRO A 524 3.84 -13.39 -1.26
C PRO A 524 4.23 -13.27 -2.73
N ASP A 525 5.51 -13.18 -3.00
CA ASP A 525 6.10 -13.21 -4.34
C ASP A 525 5.66 -12.10 -5.31
N LEU A 526 5.14 -10.97 -4.83
CA LEU A 526 4.98 -9.78 -5.66
C LEU A 526 6.35 -9.24 -6.08
N ARG A 527 6.63 -9.28 -7.38
CA ARG A 527 7.93 -8.94 -7.95
C ARG A 527 7.93 -7.49 -8.40
N TYR A 528 8.79 -6.70 -7.79
CA TYR A 528 8.94 -5.29 -8.17
C TYR A 528 9.34 -5.12 -9.63
N GLY A 529 8.57 -4.36 -10.39
CA GLY A 529 8.81 -4.08 -11.80
C GLY A 529 8.54 -5.25 -12.75
N GLU A 530 7.93 -6.35 -12.32
CA GLU A 530 7.65 -7.51 -13.19
C GLU A 530 6.15 -7.78 -13.37
N GLU A 531 5.31 -7.35 -12.43
CA GLU A 531 3.89 -7.69 -12.42
C GLU A 531 3.07 -6.94 -13.48
N THR A 532 1.93 -7.54 -13.83
CA THR A 532 0.91 -6.95 -14.69
C THR A 532 -0.45 -7.18 -14.06
N PHE A 533 -1.14 -6.10 -13.71
CA PHE A 533 -2.44 -6.13 -13.05
C PHE A 533 -3.56 -5.94 -14.07
N LEU A 534 -4.59 -6.77 -13.99
CA LEU A 534 -5.82 -6.57 -14.74
C LEU A 534 -6.73 -5.62 -13.96
N THR A 535 -6.82 -4.37 -14.40
CA THR A 535 -7.51 -3.28 -13.70
C THR A 535 -8.91 -3.10 -14.25
N VAL A 536 -9.85 -3.90 -13.74
CA VAL A 536 -11.28 -3.88 -14.09
C VAL A 536 -12.11 -3.14 -13.06
N LEU A 537 -11.70 -3.26 -11.78
CA LEU A 537 -12.40 -2.59 -10.67
C LEU A 537 -12.40 -1.07 -10.86
N PRO A 538 -13.53 -0.38 -10.60
CA PRO A 538 -13.61 1.07 -10.71
C PRO A 538 -12.58 1.77 -9.83
N LEU A 539 -11.72 2.61 -10.41
CA LEU A 539 -10.66 3.32 -9.67
C LEU A 539 -11.23 4.39 -8.71
N CYS A 540 -12.47 4.81 -8.91
CA CYS A 540 -13.19 5.70 -8.00
C CYS A 540 -13.70 4.98 -6.73
N HIS A 541 -13.69 3.67 -6.66
CA HIS A 541 -14.02 2.89 -5.48
C HIS A 541 -12.76 2.55 -4.68
N ALA A 542 -12.82 2.57 -3.34
CA ALA A 542 -11.66 2.29 -2.48
C ALA A 542 -10.95 0.97 -2.84
N TYR A 543 -11.70 -0.09 -3.17
CA TYR A 543 -11.14 -1.38 -3.58
C TYR A 543 -10.36 -1.26 -4.88
N GLY A 544 -10.89 -0.61 -5.90
CA GLY A 544 -10.19 -0.37 -7.16
C GLY A 544 -8.99 0.57 -6.99
N MET A 545 -9.16 1.65 -6.24
CA MET A 545 -8.11 2.62 -5.95
C MET A 545 -6.89 1.94 -5.30
N THR A 546 -7.09 1.12 -4.27
CA THR A 546 -5.97 0.46 -3.58
C THR A 546 -5.44 -0.74 -4.35
N MET A 547 -6.30 -1.69 -4.74
CA MET A 547 -5.85 -2.95 -5.31
C MET A 547 -5.47 -2.85 -6.79
N ALA A 548 -6.04 -1.90 -7.54
CA ALA A 548 -5.85 -1.80 -8.97
C ALA A 548 -5.13 -0.50 -9.43
N MET A 549 -4.76 0.40 -8.50
CA MET A 549 -4.00 1.61 -8.79
C MET A 549 -2.80 1.81 -7.86
N THR A 550 -3.01 2.01 -6.54
CA THR A 550 -1.88 2.35 -5.65
C THR A 550 -0.95 1.17 -5.42
N LEU A 551 -1.47 -0.05 -5.25
CA LEU A 551 -0.65 -1.26 -5.13
C LEU A 551 0.16 -1.55 -6.40
N PRO A 552 -0.41 -1.57 -7.62
CA PRO A 552 0.39 -1.70 -8.84
C PRO A 552 1.52 -0.67 -8.95
N ILE A 553 1.25 0.59 -8.61
CA ILE A 553 2.27 1.65 -8.64
C ILE A 553 3.36 1.39 -7.60
N ALA A 554 2.99 1.01 -6.37
CA ALA A 554 3.94 0.71 -5.30
C ALA A 554 4.88 -0.46 -5.63
N VAL A 555 4.44 -1.41 -6.46
CA VAL A 555 5.28 -2.54 -6.92
C VAL A 555 5.85 -2.33 -8.34
N GLY A 556 5.68 -1.16 -8.94
CA GLY A 556 6.18 -0.85 -10.28
C GLY A 556 5.56 -1.73 -11.38
N ALA A 557 4.32 -2.18 -11.19
CA ALA A 557 3.60 -3.06 -12.11
C ALA A 557 3.01 -2.31 -13.31
N THR A 558 2.59 -3.06 -14.33
CA THR A 558 1.80 -2.54 -15.44
C THR A 558 0.31 -2.71 -15.13
N MET A 559 -0.49 -1.65 -15.23
CA MET A 559 -1.95 -1.68 -15.12
C MET A 559 -2.57 -1.85 -16.52
N LEU A 560 -3.33 -2.93 -16.73
CA LEU A 560 -4.18 -3.11 -17.91
C LEU A 560 -5.53 -2.49 -17.60
N LEU A 561 -5.75 -1.26 -18.00
CA LEU A 561 -6.94 -0.48 -17.67
C LEU A 561 -8.11 -0.89 -18.57
N LEU A 562 -9.20 -1.34 -17.97
CA LEU A 562 -10.47 -1.59 -18.64
C LEU A 562 -11.52 -0.63 -18.07
N PRO A 563 -12.17 0.18 -18.91
CA PRO A 563 -13.16 1.16 -18.45
C PRO A 563 -14.48 0.53 -18.01
N GLN A 564 -14.73 -0.72 -18.41
CA GLN A 564 -15.93 -1.50 -18.06
C GLN A 564 -15.54 -2.95 -17.72
N SER A 565 -16.42 -3.64 -17.00
CA SER A 565 -16.27 -5.06 -16.65
C SER A 565 -16.86 -6.00 -17.73
N ASP A 566 -16.66 -5.70 -19.01
CA ASP A 566 -17.12 -6.58 -20.09
C ASP A 566 -16.30 -7.87 -20.15
N LEU A 567 -16.97 -9.02 -20.10
CA LEU A 567 -16.33 -10.34 -20.08
C LEU A 567 -15.46 -10.59 -21.32
N THR A 568 -15.89 -10.11 -22.48
CA THR A 568 -15.16 -10.32 -23.74
C THR A 568 -13.85 -9.52 -23.72
N GLU A 569 -13.89 -8.27 -23.23
CA GLU A 569 -12.70 -7.45 -23.06
C GLU A 569 -11.76 -8.03 -22.00
N ILE A 570 -12.29 -8.50 -20.88
CA ILE A 570 -11.50 -9.17 -19.82
C ILE A 570 -10.74 -10.35 -20.41
N LEU A 571 -11.42 -11.26 -21.09
CA LEU A 571 -10.82 -12.46 -21.69
C LEU A 571 -9.82 -12.12 -22.81
N HIS A 572 -10.12 -11.12 -23.63
CA HIS A 572 -9.21 -10.62 -24.67
C HIS A 572 -7.90 -10.08 -24.04
N ASN A 573 -8.00 -9.30 -22.97
CA ASN A 573 -6.83 -8.76 -22.29
C ASN A 573 -6.02 -9.84 -21.56
N ILE A 574 -6.67 -10.84 -20.98
CA ILE A 574 -5.98 -12.00 -20.41
C ILE A 574 -5.17 -12.73 -21.49
N PHE A 575 -5.78 -12.99 -22.63
CA PHE A 575 -5.12 -13.66 -23.75
C PHE A 575 -3.93 -12.86 -24.31
N SER A 576 -4.14 -11.56 -24.55
CA SER A 576 -3.19 -10.71 -25.27
C SER A 576 -2.03 -10.22 -24.39
N PHE A 577 -2.27 -9.90 -23.13
CA PHE A 577 -1.30 -9.24 -22.24
C PHE A 577 -0.84 -10.12 -21.09
N LYS A 578 -1.47 -11.26 -20.86
CA LYS A 578 -1.08 -12.27 -19.85
C LYS A 578 -0.86 -11.65 -18.46
N PRO A 579 -1.89 -11.05 -17.85
CA PRO A 579 -1.77 -10.47 -16.53
C PRO A 579 -1.32 -11.53 -15.52
N THR A 580 -0.58 -11.07 -14.49
CA THR A 580 -0.07 -11.93 -13.42
C THR A 580 -0.90 -11.82 -12.15
N PHE A 581 -1.64 -10.72 -12.00
CA PHE A 581 -2.48 -10.43 -10.85
C PHE A 581 -3.85 -9.91 -11.28
N PHE A 582 -4.91 -10.41 -10.64
CA PHE A 582 -6.29 -10.03 -10.96
C PHE A 582 -7.09 -9.78 -9.67
N PRO A 583 -7.26 -8.51 -9.25
CA PRO A 583 -8.25 -8.15 -8.25
C PRO A 583 -9.63 -8.07 -8.92
N GLY A 584 -10.62 -8.73 -8.35
CA GLY A 584 -11.95 -8.82 -8.95
C GLY A 584 -13.05 -9.06 -7.92
N THR A 585 -14.27 -9.26 -8.42
CA THR A 585 -15.44 -9.60 -7.63
C THR A 585 -15.86 -11.05 -7.87
N PRO A 586 -16.63 -11.69 -6.96
CA PRO A 586 -17.11 -13.05 -7.17
C PRO A 586 -17.84 -13.25 -8.50
N ASP A 587 -18.64 -12.26 -8.93
CA ASP A 587 -19.37 -12.33 -10.18
C ASP A 587 -18.44 -12.36 -11.41
N MET A 588 -17.34 -11.59 -11.38
CA MET A 588 -16.33 -11.62 -12.45
C MET A 588 -15.68 -13.01 -12.55
N PHE A 589 -15.30 -13.60 -11.42
CA PHE A 589 -14.72 -14.94 -11.39
C PHE A 589 -15.73 -16.00 -11.84
N ALA A 590 -16.98 -15.90 -11.40
CA ALA A 590 -18.07 -16.78 -11.83
C ALA A 590 -18.33 -16.68 -13.34
N ALA A 591 -18.37 -15.47 -13.90
CA ALA A 591 -18.54 -15.24 -15.33
C ALA A 591 -17.40 -15.86 -16.14
N ILE A 592 -16.14 -15.69 -15.69
CA ILE A 592 -14.97 -16.28 -16.35
C ILE A 592 -15.05 -17.80 -16.32
N THR A 593 -15.40 -18.43 -15.20
CA THR A 593 -15.46 -19.90 -15.08
C THR A 593 -16.52 -20.51 -15.98
N ARG A 594 -17.60 -19.77 -16.27
CA ARG A 594 -18.72 -20.22 -17.14
C ARG A 594 -18.51 -19.88 -18.62
N ALA A 595 -17.46 -19.11 -18.95
CA ALA A 595 -17.23 -18.68 -20.31
C ALA A 595 -16.93 -19.87 -21.24
N PRO A 596 -17.49 -19.89 -22.46
CA PRO A 596 -17.22 -20.94 -23.41
C PRO A 596 -15.75 -20.95 -23.85
N ASN A 597 -15.18 -22.14 -24.01
CA ASN A 597 -13.78 -22.34 -24.43
C ASN A 597 -12.74 -21.62 -23.57
N ILE A 598 -13.03 -21.37 -22.27
CA ILE A 598 -12.23 -20.60 -21.34
C ILE A 598 -10.75 -21.00 -21.29
N ARG A 599 -10.44 -22.28 -21.46
CA ARG A 599 -9.07 -22.79 -21.47
C ARG A 599 -8.20 -22.27 -22.61
N SER A 600 -8.80 -21.77 -23.70
CA SER A 600 -8.06 -21.21 -24.83
C SER A 600 -7.49 -19.80 -24.56
N TYR A 601 -7.94 -19.13 -23.51
CA TYR A 601 -7.52 -17.77 -23.17
C TYR A 601 -6.23 -17.66 -22.35
N GLY A 602 -5.62 -18.80 -21.97
CA GLY A 602 -4.29 -18.80 -21.33
C GLY A 602 -4.29 -18.22 -19.90
N LEU A 603 -5.30 -18.54 -19.10
CA LEU A 603 -5.49 -18.10 -17.72
C LEU A 603 -4.32 -18.45 -16.77
N SER A 604 -3.45 -19.40 -17.14
CA SER A 604 -2.29 -19.81 -16.36
C SER A 604 -1.22 -18.71 -16.18
N SER A 605 -1.35 -17.55 -16.85
CA SER A 605 -0.50 -16.40 -16.57
C SER A 605 -0.82 -15.74 -15.23
N ILE A 606 -2.06 -15.85 -14.78
CA ILE A 606 -2.52 -15.31 -13.50
C ILE A 606 -1.94 -16.17 -12.39
N ARG A 607 -1.23 -15.54 -11.45
CA ARG A 607 -0.57 -16.22 -10.33
C ARG A 607 -1.29 -16.03 -9.01
N ALA A 608 -1.94 -14.88 -8.85
CA ALA A 608 -2.71 -14.56 -7.66
C ALA A 608 -3.92 -13.69 -8.01
N CYS A 609 -5.00 -13.93 -7.28
CA CYS A 609 -6.23 -13.16 -7.34
C CYS A 609 -6.70 -12.82 -5.94
N ILE A 610 -7.36 -11.67 -5.82
CA ILE A 610 -8.12 -11.34 -4.61
C ILE A 610 -9.56 -11.07 -5.04
N SER A 611 -10.49 -11.74 -4.36
CA SER A 611 -11.92 -11.49 -4.46
C SER A 611 -12.36 -10.62 -3.29
N GLY A 612 -13.10 -9.58 -3.56
CA GLY A 612 -13.63 -8.68 -2.55
C GLY A 612 -14.98 -8.10 -2.95
N ALA A 613 -15.51 -7.23 -2.11
CA ALA A 613 -16.80 -6.55 -2.23
C ALA A 613 -18.04 -7.43 -1.97
N ALA A 614 -17.95 -8.74 -2.10
CA ALA A 614 -19.04 -9.67 -1.79
C ALA A 614 -18.45 -11.02 -1.33
N PRO A 615 -19.21 -11.86 -0.60
CA PRO A 615 -18.77 -13.21 -0.23
C PRO A 615 -18.45 -14.07 -1.45
N LEU A 616 -17.35 -14.81 -1.39
CA LEU A 616 -16.91 -15.67 -2.48
C LEU A 616 -17.51 -17.08 -2.34
N PRO A 617 -18.39 -17.54 -3.26
CA PRO A 617 -18.87 -18.91 -3.25
C PRO A 617 -17.73 -19.92 -3.45
N VAL A 618 -17.74 -20.98 -2.65
CA VAL A 618 -16.71 -22.03 -2.67
C VAL A 618 -16.56 -22.66 -4.04
N GLU A 619 -17.67 -22.92 -4.73
CA GLU A 619 -17.70 -23.53 -6.04
C GLU A 619 -17.03 -22.63 -7.11
N VAL A 620 -17.17 -21.31 -6.97
CA VAL A 620 -16.52 -20.34 -7.86
C VAL A 620 -15.01 -20.33 -7.59
N GLN A 621 -14.61 -20.30 -6.32
CA GLN A 621 -13.22 -20.36 -5.91
C GLN A 621 -12.51 -21.59 -6.45
N GLU A 622 -13.06 -22.79 -6.15
CA GLU A 622 -12.50 -24.06 -6.60
C GLU A 622 -12.43 -24.16 -8.14
N ALA A 623 -13.50 -23.76 -8.82
CA ALA A 623 -13.54 -23.79 -10.29
C ALA A 623 -12.49 -22.87 -10.89
N PHE A 624 -12.32 -21.65 -10.37
CA PHE A 624 -11.37 -20.69 -10.86
C PHE A 624 -9.91 -21.10 -10.57
N GLU A 625 -9.61 -21.56 -9.37
CA GLU A 625 -8.28 -22.07 -8.99
C GLU A 625 -7.88 -23.27 -9.86
N LYS A 626 -8.84 -24.18 -10.15
CA LYS A 626 -8.61 -25.33 -11.02
C LYS A 626 -8.31 -24.93 -12.48
N LEU A 627 -8.85 -23.81 -12.93
CA LEU A 627 -8.60 -23.28 -14.29
C LEU A 627 -7.27 -22.56 -14.40
N THR A 628 -6.91 -21.77 -13.40
CA THR A 628 -5.76 -20.86 -13.42
C THR A 628 -4.50 -21.47 -12.82
N GLN A 629 -4.64 -22.43 -11.90
CA GLN A 629 -3.60 -22.90 -10.99
C GLN A 629 -3.09 -21.80 -10.04
N ALA A 630 -3.80 -20.67 -9.94
CA ALA A 630 -3.53 -19.56 -9.05
C ALA A 630 -4.37 -19.66 -7.78
N ARG A 631 -3.93 -19.02 -6.71
CA ARG A 631 -4.75 -18.81 -5.52
C ARG A 631 -5.75 -17.69 -5.74
N LEU A 632 -7.02 -17.96 -5.39
CA LEU A 632 -8.08 -16.96 -5.32
C LEU A 632 -8.40 -16.71 -3.85
N MET A 633 -7.80 -15.66 -3.29
CA MET A 633 -7.97 -15.27 -1.88
C MET A 633 -9.22 -14.41 -1.71
N GLU A 634 -10.00 -14.67 -0.67
CA GLU A 634 -11.05 -13.76 -0.25
C GLU A 634 -10.45 -12.68 0.65
N GLY A 635 -10.80 -11.42 0.38
CA GLY A 635 -10.44 -10.25 1.17
C GLY A 635 -11.67 -9.47 1.57
N TYR A 636 -11.66 -8.94 2.77
CA TYR A 636 -12.72 -8.13 3.34
C TYR A 636 -12.20 -6.75 3.72
N GLY A 637 -13.09 -5.77 3.59
CA GLY A 637 -12.81 -4.40 3.98
C GLY A 637 -13.95 -3.45 3.67
N LEU A 638 -13.74 -2.21 4.02
CA LEU A 638 -14.71 -1.12 3.88
C LEU A 638 -13.98 0.17 3.48
N THR A 639 -14.69 1.08 2.86
CA THR A 639 -14.12 2.36 2.38
C THR A 639 -13.42 3.11 3.51
N GLU A 640 -13.98 3.06 4.71
CA GLU A 640 -13.50 3.67 5.95
C GLU A 640 -12.15 3.11 6.43
N ALA A 641 -11.67 2.02 5.83
CA ALA A 641 -10.38 1.37 6.15
C ALA A 641 -9.44 1.24 4.94
N SER A 642 -9.63 1.98 3.85
CA SER A 642 -8.70 2.20 2.71
C SER A 642 -8.40 1.06 1.72
N PRO A 643 -9.12 -0.04 1.48
CA PRO A 643 -10.23 -0.59 2.22
C PRO A 643 -9.92 -1.85 3.03
N VAL A 644 -8.80 -2.59 2.74
CA VAL A 644 -8.62 -3.99 3.16
C VAL A 644 -8.23 -4.08 4.63
N THR A 645 -9.00 -4.80 5.42
CA THR A 645 -8.71 -5.06 6.83
C THR A 645 -8.37 -6.53 7.10
N HIS A 646 -9.05 -7.45 6.41
CA HIS A 646 -8.85 -8.89 6.55
C HIS A 646 -8.63 -9.54 5.19
N ALA A 647 -7.87 -10.64 5.16
CA ALA A 647 -7.76 -11.50 4.00
C ALA A 647 -7.37 -12.92 4.40
N ASN A 648 -7.74 -13.91 3.59
CA ASN A 648 -7.31 -15.27 3.80
C ASN A 648 -5.80 -15.41 3.55
N PRO A 649 -5.06 -16.16 4.40
CA PRO A 649 -3.63 -16.39 4.22
C PRO A 649 -3.35 -17.20 2.93
N PRO A 650 -2.41 -16.77 2.08
CA PRO A 650 -2.22 -17.35 0.76
C PRO A 650 -1.66 -18.78 0.73
N ASP A 651 -0.98 -19.23 1.77
CA ASP A 651 -0.31 -20.54 1.84
C ASP A 651 -0.91 -21.51 2.86
N ARG A 652 -1.88 -21.09 3.64
CA ARG A 652 -2.58 -21.92 4.62
C ARG A 652 -4.02 -22.07 4.18
N GLY A 653 -4.41 -23.30 3.88
CA GLY A 653 -5.69 -23.67 3.30
C GLY A 653 -6.85 -22.77 3.69
N ASP A 654 -7.58 -22.32 2.67
CA ASP A 654 -8.73 -21.44 2.85
C ASP A 654 -9.76 -22.08 3.76
N ARG A 655 -10.25 -21.33 4.75
CA ARG A 655 -11.52 -21.65 5.39
C ARG A 655 -12.61 -21.01 4.54
N SER A 656 -13.25 -21.84 3.74
CA SER A 656 -14.39 -21.42 2.92
C SER A 656 -15.44 -20.69 3.75
N GLY A 657 -15.87 -19.52 3.28
CA GLY A 657 -16.80 -18.64 3.99
C GLY A 657 -16.16 -17.76 5.08
N SER A 658 -14.82 -17.80 5.24
CA SER A 658 -14.11 -16.89 6.12
C SER A 658 -13.64 -15.67 5.36
N ILE A 659 -13.81 -14.48 5.93
CA ILE A 659 -13.20 -13.23 5.44
C ILE A 659 -11.69 -13.16 5.74
N GLY A 660 -11.13 -14.19 6.36
CA GLY A 660 -9.72 -14.30 6.67
C GLY A 660 -9.35 -13.78 8.06
N VAL A 661 -8.15 -13.27 8.16
CA VAL A 661 -7.55 -12.73 9.39
C VAL A 661 -7.10 -11.29 9.17
N PRO A 662 -6.96 -10.47 10.23
CA PRO A 662 -6.49 -9.10 10.11
C PRO A 662 -5.15 -9.00 9.39
N LEU A 663 -4.99 -7.99 8.54
CA LEU A 663 -3.71 -7.68 7.87
C LEU A 663 -2.66 -7.18 8.88
N PRO A 664 -1.37 -7.15 8.53
CA PRO A 664 -0.33 -6.52 9.34
C PRO A 664 -0.73 -5.12 9.83
N ASN A 665 -0.35 -4.75 11.04
CA ASN A 665 -0.71 -3.49 11.70
C ASN A 665 -2.22 -3.30 11.96
N THR A 666 -3.05 -4.31 11.73
CA THR A 666 -4.49 -4.23 11.97
C THR A 666 -4.85 -5.04 13.21
N ASP A 667 -5.53 -4.39 14.13
CA ASP A 667 -6.19 -5.03 15.27
C ASP A 667 -7.67 -5.19 14.99
N ALA A 668 -8.24 -6.29 15.47
CA ALA A 668 -9.66 -6.58 15.36
C ALA A 668 -10.19 -7.16 16.67
N ARG A 669 -11.42 -6.82 17.01
CA ARG A 669 -12.16 -7.40 18.14
C ARG A 669 -13.64 -7.53 17.79
N VAL A 670 -14.29 -8.49 18.42
CA VAL A 670 -15.73 -8.71 18.29
C VAL A 670 -16.37 -8.25 19.58
N VAL A 671 -17.36 -7.35 19.49
CA VAL A 671 -18.04 -6.79 20.64
C VAL A 671 -19.53 -7.03 20.59
N ASP A 672 -20.17 -7.11 21.75
CA ASP A 672 -21.61 -7.10 21.86
C ASP A 672 -22.14 -5.72 21.38
N ARG A 673 -23.05 -5.72 20.41
CA ARG A 673 -23.57 -4.50 19.78
C ARG A 673 -24.38 -3.58 20.71
N HIS A 674 -24.85 -4.09 21.88
CA HIS A 674 -25.65 -3.33 22.83
C HIS A 674 -24.83 -2.83 24.02
N THR A 675 -23.87 -3.66 24.50
CA THR A 675 -23.05 -3.32 25.67
C THR A 675 -21.67 -2.78 25.31
N GLY A 676 -21.15 -3.08 24.09
CA GLY A 676 -19.78 -2.74 23.68
C GLY A 676 -18.70 -3.61 24.33
N GLU A 677 -19.09 -4.62 25.13
CA GLU A 677 -18.14 -5.53 25.76
C GLU A 677 -17.54 -6.51 24.74
N GLU A 678 -16.26 -6.83 24.88
CA GLU A 678 -15.59 -7.80 24.02
C GLU A 678 -16.12 -9.22 24.25
N LEU A 679 -16.45 -9.91 23.17
CA LEU A 679 -17.02 -11.24 23.17
C LEU A 679 -15.94 -12.32 23.00
N PRO A 680 -16.16 -13.50 23.62
CA PRO A 680 -15.26 -14.64 23.44
C PRO A 680 -15.37 -15.22 22.03
N PRO A 681 -14.33 -15.94 21.55
CA PRO A 681 -14.39 -16.66 20.28
C PRO A 681 -15.61 -17.55 20.16
N GLY A 682 -16.26 -17.56 19.00
CA GLY A 682 -17.47 -18.30 18.71
C GLY A 682 -18.78 -17.56 18.96
N ALA A 683 -18.75 -16.37 19.56
CA ALA A 683 -19.92 -15.51 19.70
C ALA A 683 -20.08 -14.57 18.50
N VAL A 684 -21.35 -14.30 18.12
CA VAL A 684 -21.71 -13.29 17.11
C VAL A 684 -21.65 -11.91 17.74
N GLY A 685 -20.97 -10.97 17.11
CA GLY A 685 -20.93 -9.59 17.54
C GLY A 685 -20.48 -8.66 16.46
N GLU A 686 -20.44 -7.36 16.75
CA GLU A 686 -19.98 -6.33 15.84
C GLU A 686 -18.46 -6.34 15.74
N LEU A 687 -17.95 -6.26 14.51
CA LEU A 687 -16.53 -6.15 14.23
C LEU A 687 -16.05 -4.71 14.46
N LEU A 688 -15.07 -4.55 15.35
CA LEU A 688 -14.31 -3.32 15.47
C LEU A 688 -12.91 -3.54 14.92
N VAL A 689 -12.40 -2.56 14.17
CA VAL A 689 -11.05 -2.61 13.58
C VAL A 689 -10.26 -1.35 13.94
N LYS A 690 -8.95 -1.54 14.16
CA LYS A 690 -8.02 -0.45 14.43
C LYS A 690 -6.74 -0.67 13.62
N GLY A 691 -6.24 0.41 13.01
CA GLY A 691 -4.99 0.34 12.23
C GLY A 691 -4.69 1.65 11.51
N PRO A 692 -3.48 1.78 10.94
CA PRO A 692 -3.05 3.00 10.28
C PRO A 692 -3.83 3.30 9.00
N GLN A 693 -4.56 2.33 8.46
CA GLN A 693 -5.41 2.46 7.28
C GLN A 693 -6.81 3.03 7.58
N VAL A 694 -7.19 3.19 8.85
CA VAL A 694 -8.51 3.70 9.25
C VAL A 694 -8.63 5.19 8.93
N MET A 695 -9.77 5.60 8.43
CA MET A 695 -10.08 6.94 7.93
C MET A 695 -9.84 8.07 8.95
N MET A 696 -9.75 9.29 8.44
CA MET A 696 -9.74 10.50 9.25
C MET A 696 -11.14 10.89 9.79
N GLY A 697 -12.21 10.29 9.24
CA GLY A 697 -13.62 10.61 9.48
C GLY A 697 -14.35 10.85 8.17
N TYR A 698 -15.64 11.23 8.26
CA TYR A 698 -16.46 11.53 7.09
C TYR A 698 -16.40 13.00 6.67
N ALA A 699 -16.83 13.28 5.45
CA ALA A 699 -16.89 14.65 4.91
C ALA A 699 -17.93 15.52 5.64
N ASP A 700 -18.97 14.90 6.19
CA ASP A 700 -20.01 15.55 7.02
C ASP A 700 -19.59 15.78 8.48
N ASN A 701 -18.31 15.57 8.82
CA ASN A 701 -17.73 15.60 10.15
C ASN A 701 -18.29 14.56 11.14
N GLY A 702 -19.02 13.56 10.66
CA GLY A 702 -19.35 12.36 11.42
C GLY A 702 -18.10 11.53 11.70
N ALA A 703 -18.05 10.86 12.84
CA ALA A 703 -16.97 9.96 13.20
C ALA A 703 -17.56 8.67 13.78
N ASP A 704 -17.25 7.55 13.11
CA ASP A 704 -17.53 6.21 13.64
C ASP A 704 -16.24 5.59 14.23
N VAL A 705 -15.19 6.43 14.42
CA VAL A 705 -13.93 6.07 15.06
C VAL A 705 -13.94 6.64 16.48
N ASP A 706 -13.70 5.78 17.47
CA ASP A 706 -13.65 6.19 18.87
C ASP A 706 -12.33 6.91 19.24
N ALA A 707 -12.26 7.41 20.49
CA ALA A 707 -11.08 8.13 20.98
C ALA A 707 -9.79 7.28 21.01
N ASP A 708 -9.94 5.95 21.06
CA ASP A 708 -8.83 5.00 21.07
C ASP A 708 -8.43 4.55 19.65
N GLY A 709 -9.13 5.03 18.63
CA GLY A 709 -8.86 4.73 17.22
C GLY A 709 -9.53 3.46 16.70
N TRP A 710 -10.55 2.94 17.37
CA TRP A 710 -11.36 1.84 16.87
C TRP A 710 -12.47 2.32 15.97
N LEU A 711 -12.62 1.70 14.83
CA LEU A 711 -13.69 1.91 13.87
C LEU A 711 -14.75 0.81 14.07
N ALA A 712 -15.96 1.21 14.37
CA ALA A 712 -17.14 0.35 14.34
C ALA A 712 -17.54 0.12 12.88
N THR A 713 -17.48 -1.14 12.43
CA THR A 713 -17.71 -1.45 11.01
C THR A 713 -19.19 -1.55 10.63
N GLY A 714 -20.06 -1.74 11.60
CA GLY A 714 -21.46 -2.08 11.38
C GLY A 714 -21.68 -3.50 10.85
N ASP A 715 -20.63 -4.31 10.76
CA ASP A 715 -20.68 -5.68 10.27
C ASP A 715 -20.63 -6.67 11.44
N LEU A 716 -21.49 -7.69 11.41
CA LEU A 716 -21.55 -8.78 12.38
C LEU A 716 -20.66 -9.94 11.92
N VAL A 717 -19.84 -10.40 12.84
CA VAL A 717 -18.88 -11.49 12.58
C VAL A 717 -18.82 -12.47 13.74
N ILE A 718 -18.25 -13.64 13.46
CA ILE A 718 -17.77 -14.59 14.46
C ILE A 718 -16.25 -14.70 14.29
N MET A 719 -15.50 -14.58 15.37
CA MET A 719 -14.09 -14.98 15.40
C MET A 719 -13.98 -16.40 15.94
N ASP A 720 -13.36 -17.31 15.21
CA ASP A 720 -13.13 -18.66 15.70
C ASP A 720 -11.93 -18.73 16.68
N PRO A 721 -11.75 -19.84 17.43
CA PRO A 721 -10.63 -19.99 18.37
C PRO A 721 -9.24 -19.95 17.73
N ASP A 722 -9.14 -20.16 16.41
CA ASP A 722 -7.89 -20.06 15.69
C ASP A 722 -7.59 -18.62 15.25
N GLY A 723 -8.59 -17.72 15.27
CA GLY A 723 -8.46 -16.31 14.90
C GLY A 723 -8.92 -15.98 13.48
N PHE A 724 -9.65 -16.89 12.79
CA PHE A 724 -10.35 -16.55 11.55
C PHE A 724 -11.67 -15.87 11.84
N PHE A 725 -12.02 -14.90 10.99
CA PHE A 725 -13.28 -14.19 11.07
C PHE A 725 -14.24 -14.66 9.98
N GLN A 726 -15.49 -14.84 10.34
CA GLN A 726 -16.59 -15.19 9.43
C GLN A 726 -17.62 -14.07 9.45
N PHE A 727 -17.98 -13.55 8.27
CA PHE A 727 -19.03 -12.54 8.13
C PHE A 727 -20.42 -13.19 8.25
N ILE A 728 -21.26 -12.63 9.12
CA ILE A 728 -22.61 -13.10 9.38
C ILE A 728 -23.66 -12.20 8.72
N GLY A 729 -23.46 -10.87 8.76
CA GLY A 729 -24.41 -9.91 8.23
C GLY A 729 -24.05 -8.49 8.62
N ARG A 730 -25.01 -7.59 8.49
CA ARG A 730 -24.84 -6.21 8.93
C ARG A 730 -25.77 -5.92 10.08
N THR A 731 -25.32 -5.08 11.01
CA THR A 731 -26.10 -4.66 12.17
C THR A 731 -27.44 -4.06 11.76
N GLY A 732 -27.45 -3.25 10.67
CA GLY A 732 -28.66 -2.61 10.16
C GLY A 732 -29.61 -3.51 9.36
N ASP A 733 -29.16 -4.71 8.96
CA ASP A 733 -29.96 -5.66 8.18
C ASP A 733 -30.61 -6.73 9.06
N VAL A 734 -30.27 -6.80 10.37
CA VAL A 734 -30.84 -7.76 11.31
C VAL A 734 -32.35 -7.56 11.41
N ILE A 735 -33.11 -8.62 11.23
CA ILE A 735 -34.57 -8.62 11.27
C ILE A 735 -35.01 -8.93 12.69
N GLU A 736 -35.69 -8.01 13.33
CA GLU A 736 -36.26 -8.20 14.69
C GLU A 736 -37.71 -8.70 14.59
N LYS A 737 -37.93 -9.98 14.88
CA LYS A 737 -39.23 -10.61 14.82
C LYS A 737 -39.54 -11.37 16.12
N ASN A 738 -40.66 -11.03 16.78
CA ASN A 738 -41.10 -11.67 18.01
C ASN A 738 -40.07 -11.69 19.17
N GLY A 739 -39.13 -10.73 19.17
CA GLY A 739 -38.05 -10.65 20.16
C GLY A 739 -36.84 -11.53 19.81
N HIS A 740 -36.82 -12.14 18.63
CA HIS A 740 -35.70 -12.88 18.08
C HIS A 740 -34.98 -12.08 17.00
N GLU A 741 -33.67 -12.19 16.96
CA GLU A 741 -32.82 -11.66 15.89
C GLU A 741 -32.67 -12.69 14.78
N ILE A 742 -33.06 -12.32 13.58
CA ILE A 742 -32.93 -13.16 12.38
C ILE A 742 -31.90 -12.51 11.46
N TYR A 743 -30.89 -13.28 11.10
CA TYR A 743 -29.85 -12.85 10.16
C TYR A 743 -30.29 -13.18 8.74
N PRO A 744 -30.45 -12.21 7.85
CA PRO A 744 -30.87 -12.45 6.46
C PRO A 744 -30.08 -13.53 5.75
N ARG A 745 -28.78 -13.57 6.00
CA ARG A 745 -27.85 -14.52 5.37
C ARG A 745 -28.18 -15.98 5.71
N ASP A 746 -28.55 -16.28 6.93
CA ASP A 746 -28.91 -17.64 7.32
C ASP A 746 -30.12 -18.16 6.51
N VAL A 747 -31.06 -17.25 6.27
CA VAL A 747 -32.26 -17.55 5.46
C VAL A 747 -31.89 -17.65 3.98
N GLU A 748 -31.02 -16.76 3.49
CA GLU A 748 -30.52 -16.78 2.12
C GLU A 748 -29.75 -18.06 1.83
N GLU A 749 -28.88 -18.53 2.72
CA GLU A 749 -28.12 -19.78 2.57
C GLU A 749 -29.06 -20.98 2.44
N VAL A 750 -30.08 -21.06 3.23
CA VAL A 750 -31.09 -22.13 3.12
C VAL A 750 -31.86 -22.04 1.80
N LEU A 751 -32.19 -20.82 1.33
CA LEU A 751 -32.82 -20.65 0.03
C LEU A 751 -31.90 -21.08 -1.11
N TYR A 752 -30.60 -20.77 -1.04
CA TYR A 752 -29.59 -21.18 -2.01
C TYR A 752 -29.38 -22.72 -2.09
N GLU A 753 -29.58 -23.44 -1.00
CA GLU A 753 -29.51 -24.90 -1.00
C GLU A 753 -30.57 -25.55 -1.92
N HIS A 754 -31.63 -24.83 -2.25
CA HIS A 754 -32.66 -25.36 -3.13
C HIS A 754 -32.19 -25.36 -4.59
N SER A 755 -32.16 -26.53 -5.24
CA SER A 755 -31.56 -26.76 -6.57
C SER A 755 -32.09 -25.87 -7.70
N ARG A 756 -33.30 -25.31 -7.56
CA ARG A 756 -33.95 -24.45 -8.54
C ARG A 756 -33.76 -22.95 -8.28
N VAL A 757 -33.22 -22.60 -7.12
CA VAL A 757 -32.89 -21.21 -6.79
C VAL A 757 -31.54 -20.85 -7.43
N GLN A 758 -31.49 -19.73 -8.08
CA GLN A 758 -30.27 -19.13 -8.62
C GLN A 758 -29.71 -18.08 -7.69
N GLU A 759 -30.59 -17.20 -7.19
CA GLU A 759 -30.22 -16.11 -6.29
C GLU A 759 -31.37 -15.85 -5.30
N ALA A 760 -30.99 -15.38 -4.10
CA ALA A 760 -31.93 -14.96 -3.09
C ALA A 760 -31.41 -13.74 -2.33
N ALA A 761 -32.31 -12.84 -1.93
CA ALA A 761 -32.04 -11.75 -1.00
C ALA A 761 -33.18 -11.66 0.00
N VAL A 762 -32.83 -11.44 1.26
CA VAL A 762 -33.80 -11.40 2.36
C VAL A 762 -33.73 -10.03 3.05
N VAL A 763 -34.90 -9.43 3.31
CA VAL A 763 -35.01 -8.15 4.00
C VAL A 763 -36.10 -8.17 5.06
N GLY A 764 -35.94 -7.37 6.09
CA GLY A 764 -37.00 -7.08 7.05
C GLY A 764 -37.94 -6.03 6.48
N VAL A 765 -39.22 -6.32 6.48
CA VAL A 765 -40.26 -5.35 6.11
C VAL A 765 -41.16 -5.04 7.33
N PRO A 766 -41.73 -3.83 7.43
CA PRO A 766 -42.61 -3.48 8.56
C PRO A 766 -43.74 -4.49 8.77
N GLY A 767 -43.96 -4.95 10.01
CA GLY A 767 -45.00 -5.84 10.42
C GLY A 767 -45.97 -5.18 11.42
N ALA A 768 -46.82 -5.99 12.05
CA ALA A 768 -47.74 -5.51 13.06
C ALA A 768 -47.02 -5.24 14.40
N ALA A 769 -47.50 -4.25 15.16
CA ALA A 769 -47.07 -3.94 16.53
C ALA A 769 -45.54 -3.67 16.71
N GLY A 770 -44.84 -3.17 15.65
CA GLY A 770 -43.43 -2.83 15.74
C GLY A 770 -42.46 -4.01 15.48
N SER A 771 -42.98 -5.21 15.25
CA SER A 771 -42.21 -6.35 14.80
C SER A 771 -41.97 -6.26 13.27
N GLN A 772 -40.90 -6.87 12.79
CA GLN A 772 -40.63 -7.01 11.35
C GLN A 772 -41.14 -8.36 10.81
N ARG A 773 -41.37 -8.45 9.52
CA ARG A 773 -41.62 -9.70 8.77
C ARG A 773 -40.47 -10.01 7.89
N VAL A 774 -40.17 -11.27 7.68
CA VAL A 774 -39.12 -11.75 6.79
C VAL A 774 -39.67 -11.81 5.37
N LYS A 775 -39.14 -11.00 4.46
CA LYS A 775 -39.47 -11.07 3.04
C LYS A 775 -38.27 -11.53 2.22
N ALA A 776 -38.48 -12.57 1.40
CA ALA A 776 -37.45 -13.11 0.51
C ALA A 776 -37.74 -12.76 -0.95
N PHE A 777 -36.72 -12.27 -1.67
CA PHE A 777 -36.72 -12.08 -3.12
C PHE A 777 -35.90 -13.20 -3.73
N VAL A 778 -36.48 -13.94 -4.67
CA VAL A 778 -35.86 -15.14 -5.21
C VAL A 778 -35.81 -15.11 -6.73
N VAL A 779 -34.62 -15.36 -7.28
CA VAL A 779 -34.42 -15.56 -8.71
C VAL A 779 -34.26 -17.05 -9.00
N LEU A 780 -35.09 -17.58 -9.87
CA LEU A 780 -35.05 -19.00 -10.25
C LEU A 780 -34.07 -19.25 -11.41
N ARG A 781 -33.50 -20.44 -11.42
CA ARG A 781 -32.68 -20.89 -12.56
C ARG A 781 -33.51 -20.94 -13.83
N THR A 782 -32.93 -20.54 -14.94
CA THR A 782 -33.60 -20.49 -16.25
C THR A 782 -34.28 -21.81 -16.59
N GLY A 783 -35.58 -21.74 -16.96
CA GLY A 783 -36.37 -22.91 -17.35
C GLY A 783 -36.91 -23.72 -16.17
N THR A 784 -36.80 -23.26 -14.95
CA THR A 784 -37.39 -23.90 -13.75
C THR A 784 -38.59 -23.11 -13.21
N THR A 785 -39.50 -23.81 -12.53
CA THR A 785 -40.63 -23.25 -11.80
C THR A 785 -40.63 -23.75 -10.36
N LEU A 786 -41.03 -22.91 -9.43
CA LEU A 786 -41.09 -23.24 -8.00
C LEU A 786 -42.27 -22.51 -7.37
N SER A 787 -43.04 -23.19 -6.51
CA SER A 787 -44.11 -22.51 -5.78
C SER A 787 -43.58 -21.91 -4.47
N VAL A 788 -44.28 -20.90 -3.96
CA VAL A 788 -43.98 -20.29 -2.67
C VAL A 788 -44.08 -21.31 -1.54
N GLU A 789 -45.11 -22.17 -1.60
CA GLU A 789 -45.39 -23.20 -0.60
C GLU A 789 -44.24 -24.25 -0.54
N GLU A 790 -43.73 -24.64 -1.68
CA GLU A 790 -42.60 -25.60 -1.78
C GLU A 790 -41.33 -25.03 -1.18
N LEU A 791 -41.09 -23.75 -1.42
CA LEU A 791 -39.89 -23.07 -0.90
C LEU A 791 -40.03 -22.77 0.61
N CYS A 792 -41.20 -22.36 1.08
CA CYS A 792 -41.47 -22.20 2.51
C CYS A 792 -41.32 -23.52 3.27
N GLU A 793 -41.78 -24.66 2.70
CA GLU A 793 -41.62 -25.95 3.31
C GLU A 793 -40.13 -26.37 3.34
N HIS A 794 -39.35 -26.02 2.34
CA HIS A 794 -37.89 -26.22 2.34
C HIS A 794 -37.20 -25.44 3.47
N CYS A 795 -37.61 -24.20 3.71
CA CYS A 795 -37.13 -23.36 4.79
C CYS A 795 -37.54 -23.89 6.18
N ARG A 796 -38.81 -24.31 6.39
CA ARG A 796 -39.30 -24.85 7.68
C ARG A 796 -38.54 -26.06 8.16
N ARG A 797 -37.96 -26.83 7.26
CA ARG A 797 -37.16 -28.03 7.63
C ARG A 797 -35.77 -27.68 8.15
N ARG A 798 -35.31 -26.46 8.01
CA ARG A 798 -33.92 -26.03 8.22
C ARG A 798 -33.76 -24.80 9.08
N LEU A 799 -34.82 -23.98 9.20
CA LEU A 799 -34.83 -22.74 9.95
C LEU A 799 -35.83 -22.83 11.10
N ASP A 800 -35.60 -22.00 12.11
CA ASP A 800 -36.59 -21.76 13.15
C ASP A 800 -37.85 -21.11 12.58
N ASP A 801 -39.00 -21.34 13.16
CA ASP A 801 -40.29 -20.87 12.66
C ASP A 801 -40.36 -19.36 12.42
N ASP A 802 -39.69 -18.56 13.26
CA ASP A 802 -39.60 -17.12 13.11
C ASP A 802 -38.74 -16.67 11.91
N ALA A 803 -37.77 -17.48 11.54
CA ALA A 803 -36.85 -17.19 10.43
C ALA A 803 -37.41 -17.62 9.06
N VAL A 804 -38.49 -18.41 9.04
CA VAL A 804 -39.15 -18.77 7.75
C VAL A 804 -39.73 -17.51 7.10
N PRO A 805 -39.46 -17.27 5.79
CA PRO A 805 -40.00 -16.11 5.09
C PRO A 805 -41.55 -16.04 5.21
N ASP A 806 -42.04 -14.90 5.64
CA ASP A 806 -43.47 -14.59 5.68
C ASP A 806 -44.03 -14.28 4.28
N GLU A 807 -43.13 -13.80 3.39
CA GLU A 807 -43.45 -13.46 2.01
C GLU A 807 -42.28 -13.83 1.10
N ILE A 808 -42.59 -14.44 -0.05
CA ILE A 808 -41.60 -14.75 -1.08
C ILE A 808 -42.08 -14.12 -2.39
N GLU A 809 -41.20 -13.32 -2.99
CA GLU A 809 -41.41 -12.66 -4.28
C GLU A 809 -40.40 -13.20 -5.30
N PHE A 810 -40.90 -13.78 -6.39
CA PHE A 810 -40.05 -14.23 -7.49
C PHE A 810 -39.72 -13.07 -8.42
N ARG A 811 -38.44 -12.90 -8.73
CA ARG A 811 -37.94 -11.87 -9.66
C ARG A 811 -37.09 -12.48 -10.77
N THR A 812 -36.91 -11.73 -11.84
CA THR A 812 -35.99 -12.09 -12.94
C THR A 812 -34.57 -11.69 -12.63
N ASP A 813 -34.36 -10.68 -11.78
CA ASP A 813 -33.08 -10.10 -11.41
C ASP A 813 -33.15 -9.40 -10.06
N LEU A 814 -32.01 -9.23 -9.36
CA LEU A 814 -31.87 -8.45 -8.14
C LEU A 814 -31.10 -7.16 -8.42
N PRO A 815 -31.50 -6.00 -7.85
CA PRO A 815 -30.78 -4.74 -8.05
C PRO A 815 -29.38 -4.84 -7.41
N ARG A 816 -28.34 -4.39 -8.14
CA ARG A 816 -26.94 -4.50 -7.72
C ARG A 816 -26.17 -3.21 -7.93
N THR A 817 -25.10 -3.06 -7.15
CA THR A 817 -24.07 -2.05 -7.38
C THR A 817 -23.15 -2.45 -8.53
N ALA A 818 -22.29 -1.53 -9.02
CA ALA A 818 -21.25 -1.79 -10.01
C ALA A 818 -20.27 -2.90 -9.60
N LEU A 819 -20.17 -3.20 -8.31
CA LEU A 819 -19.33 -4.27 -7.75
C LEU A 819 -20.12 -5.58 -7.50
N GLY A 820 -21.39 -5.67 -7.93
CA GLY A 820 -22.20 -6.86 -7.81
C GLY A 820 -22.91 -7.04 -6.45
N GLN A 821 -22.82 -6.10 -5.52
CA GLN A 821 -23.54 -6.18 -4.22
C GLN A 821 -25.03 -5.96 -4.43
N VAL A 822 -25.88 -6.76 -3.79
CA VAL A 822 -27.35 -6.58 -3.82
C VAL A 822 -27.73 -5.32 -3.05
N LEU A 823 -28.53 -4.46 -3.65
CA LEU A 823 -29.07 -3.24 -3.02
C LEU A 823 -30.32 -3.59 -2.20
N THR A 824 -30.13 -4.02 -0.95
CA THR A 824 -31.19 -4.44 -0.02
C THR A 824 -32.19 -3.32 0.25
N GLN A 825 -31.75 -2.06 0.31
CA GLN A 825 -32.65 -0.91 0.47
C GLN A 825 -33.61 -0.73 -0.69
N ALA A 826 -33.17 -0.95 -1.93
CA ALA A 826 -34.05 -0.86 -3.09
C ALA A 826 -35.13 -1.96 -3.10
N LEU A 827 -34.85 -3.09 -2.42
CA LEU A 827 -35.82 -4.17 -2.20
C LEU A 827 -36.80 -3.85 -1.07
N GLY A 828 -36.33 -3.26 0.04
CA GLY A 828 -37.16 -2.92 1.19
C GLY A 828 -38.10 -1.72 0.96
N SER A 829 -37.72 -0.77 0.10
CA SER A 829 -38.51 0.43 -0.19
C SER A 829 -39.68 0.22 -1.16
N GLN A 830 -39.81 -0.94 -1.78
CA GLN A 830 -40.89 -1.28 -2.72
C GLN A 830 -42.01 -2.12 -2.07
N GLY A 831 -42.01 -2.26 -0.73
CA GLY A 831 -43.00 -3.02 0.05
C GLY A 831 -44.13 -2.19 0.56
#